data_80c69e7fad11385e0b33b549c040c897
#
_entry.id   80c69e7fad11385e0b33b549c040c897
#
_cell.length_a   1.000
_cell.length_b   1.000
_cell.length_c   1.000
_cell.angle_alpha   90.00
_cell.angle_beta   90.00
_cell.angle_gamma   90.00
#
_symmetry.space_group_name_H-M   'P 1'
#
loop_
_entity.id
_entity.type
_entity.pdbx_description
1 polymer ?
#
loop_
_entity_poly.entity_id
_entity_poly.type
_entity_poly.pdbx_seq_one_letter_code
_entity_poly.pdbx_strand_id
1 'polypeptide(L)'
;KLHLLPAKHVDTGMGFERVTAVLQGNESNYDTDVFSPLMDAIGGLVDKKYGGRLDDLNDVAFRVIADHLRMLTFSITDGALPGNKGRGAVVRSVLRRAFRFGYQRFNQREPFLFKLVPALVEHMGKAYPELLVNPERVQDVIRGEEGDFLRTIERGLTLFNEAAQQAQKMGGLIKGTAIFDLHTTYGFPPDLTRQMAQENNLSVDMARYEEEMREHERKSRGKAAAGQIALNVSGGLPATDDRSKWSGSACAGTVLGWIADNQFLSRGRLPNDSEIGLLLDQTCFYAEQGGQVGDQGAVRTATGLFEVSQTVKVGTATVHLGQVTEGRMEVGQTAQLQVSPEREFTRKNHTATHLLHWALHKVLGEHVEQRGSKVKPDEFTFDFSHQAPMTETEKADVERLVNEKIYQDLPVHWRELAQAEAKKLPGVRAFFGDKYGDVVRVIEIGDGFSREFCGGTHLEHTGQAGFFKIISEEGIAKGVRRLTCVTAREAVRAVQKEDAILADLTNRFRCRPEELPARIDGLQEEIKKLQQQLKKGAATDLQGAADKLLADAQEAGGAKIIVGEMPAGPGEQMRQQLDRLRQKAGSAVVVIGWSEDSKVQLMTAVTDDLVKKGLHAGKLVGEVAKFVGGSGGGKPTMAQAGGKDPTKLSEALQHARRLAQEQLSISH
;
A
#
# COMPACT_ATOMS: atom_id res chain seq x y z
N LYS A 1 -50.28 4.24 37.60
CA LYS A 1 -49.15 4.99 37.01
C LYS A 1 -48.03 3.99 36.76
N LEU A 2 -47.55 3.93 35.51
CA LEU A 2 -46.34 3.18 35.17
C LEU A 2 -45.12 3.98 35.66
N HIS A 3 -44.21 3.34 36.38
CA HIS A 3 -42.94 3.90 36.81
C HIS A 3 -41.84 3.29 35.93
N LEU A 4 -40.94 4.13 35.43
CA LEU A 4 -39.77 3.65 34.74
C LEU A 4 -38.86 2.87 35.67
N LEU A 5 -38.30 1.74 35.20
CA LEU A 5 -37.31 0.98 35.94
C LEU A 5 -36.01 1.80 36.06
N PRO A 6 -35.25 1.64 37.16
CA PRO A 6 -33.99 2.37 37.34
C PRO A 6 -32.93 2.05 36.30
N ALA A 7 -33.03 0.89 35.63
CA ALA A 7 -32.20 0.50 34.49
C ALA A 7 -33.06 -0.18 33.43
N LYS A 8 -32.62 -0.12 32.18
CA LYS A 8 -33.24 -0.86 31.08
C LYS A 8 -32.82 -2.32 31.14
N HIS A 9 -33.82 -3.21 31.18
CA HIS A 9 -33.59 -4.67 31.18
C HIS A 9 -34.17 -5.27 29.92
N VAL A 10 -33.42 -6.21 29.31
CA VAL A 10 -33.86 -7.01 28.17
C VAL A 10 -33.86 -8.48 28.64
N ASP A 11 -35.03 -9.12 28.61
CA ASP A 11 -35.21 -10.51 29.07
C ASP A 11 -35.20 -11.49 27.87
N THR A 12 -35.98 -11.16 26.82
CA THR A 12 -36.10 -12.02 25.63
C THR A 12 -35.85 -11.23 24.38
N GLY A 13 -35.31 -11.91 23.36
CA GLY A 13 -35.12 -11.38 22.02
C GLY A 13 -35.70 -12.32 20.96
N MET A 14 -36.19 -11.73 19.87
CA MET A 14 -36.76 -12.47 18.74
C MET A 14 -36.22 -11.91 17.41
N GLY A 15 -35.96 -12.78 16.44
CA GLY A 15 -35.50 -12.35 15.11
C GLY A 15 -36.62 -11.57 14.41
N PHE A 16 -36.41 -10.29 14.17
CA PHE A 16 -37.37 -9.39 13.53
C PHE A 16 -37.88 -9.95 12.21
N GLU A 17 -36.99 -10.31 11.32
CA GLU A 17 -37.31 -10.84 9.99
C GLU A 17 -38.11 -12.16 10.05
N ARG A 18 -37.77 -13.02 11.01
CA ARG A 18 -38.48 -14.30 11.22
C ARG A 18 -39.92 -14.08 11.66
N VAL A 19 -40.11 -13.14 12.58
CA VAL A 19 -41.48 -12.80 13.05
C VAL A 19 -42.25 -12.15 11.91
N THR A 20 -41.65 -11.24 11.19
CA THR A 20 -42.25 -10.59 10.01
C THR A 20 -42.67 -11.62 8.97
N ALA A 21 -41.82 -12.60 8.65
CA ALA A 21 -42.15 -13.66 7.69
C ALA A 21 -43.39 -14.47 8.16
N VAL A 22 -43.44 -14.85 9.43
CA VAL A 22 -44.60 -15.57 10.00
C VAL A 22 -45.87 -14.72 9.93
N LEU A 23 -45.78 -13.45 10.29
CA LEU A 23 -46.95 -12.53 10.31
C LEU A 23 -47.48 -12.25 8.89
N GLN A 24 -46.59 -12.23 7.90
CA GLN A 24 -46.95 -12.03 6.50
C GLN A 24 -47.28 -13.31 5.74
N GLY A 25 -47.16 -14.48 6.41
CA GLY A 25 -47.45 -15.78 5.83
C GLY A 25 -46.41 -16.22 4.78
N ASN A 26 -45.18 -15.68 4.85
CA ASN A 26 -44.09 -16.01 3.94
C ASN A 26 -43.24 -17.17 4.48
N GLU A 27 -42.74 -18.04 3.59
CA GLU A 27 -41.86 -19.15 3.94
C GLU A 27 -40.40 -18.71 4.12
N SER A 28 -40.02 -17.58 3.52
CA SER A 28 -38.67 -17.03 3.59
C SER A 28 -38.67 -15.60 4.15
N ASN A 29 -37.68 -15.28 4.96
CA ASN A 29 -37.43 -13.89 5.43
C ASN A 29 -37.26 -12.92 4.26
N TYR A 30 -36.74 -13.42 3.14
CA TYR A 30 -36.42 -12.63 1.96
C TYR A 30 -37.66 -12.29 1.10
N ASP A 31 -38.78 -12.92 1.35
CA ASP A 31 -40.05 -12.67 0.66
C ASP A 31 -40.91 -11.65 1.38
N THR A 32 -40.40 -11.13 2.51
CA THR A 32 -41.08 -10.09 3.31
C THR A 32 -40.86 -8.71 2.70
N ASP A 33 -41.73 -7.76 3.12
CA ASP A 33 -41.61 -6.34 2.78
C ASP A 33 -40.31 -5.69 3.30
N VAL A 34 -39.58 -6.34 4.20
CA VAL A 34 -38.24 -5.91 4.65
C VAL A 34 -37.21 -6.03 3.54
N PHE A 35 -37.32 -7.06 2.69
CA PHE A 35 -36.35 -7.34 1.63
C PHE A 35 -36.86 -7.13 0.21
N SER A 36 -38.16 -7.26 -0.03
CA SER A 36 -38.74 -7.20 -1.39
C SER A 36 -38.36 -5.91 -2.14
N PRO A 37 -38.32 -4.71 -1.54
CA PRO A 37 -37.88 -3.50 -2.26
C PRO A 37 -36.39 -3.58 -2.71
N LEU A 38 -35.55 -4.26 -1.92
CA LEU A 38 -34.15 -4.47 -2.30
C LEU A 38 -34.02 -5.52 -3.39
N MET A 39 -34.85 -6.58 -3.36
CA MET A 39 -34.89 -7.55 -4.47
C MET A 39 -35.31 -6.90 -5.78
N ASP A 40 -36.29 -6.02 -5.75
CA ASP A 40 -36.74 -5.28 -6.92
C ASP A 40 -35.65 -4.33 -7.44
N ALA A 41 -34.97 -3.61 -6.53
CA ALA A 41 -33.85 -2.74 -6.90
C ALA A 41 -32.68 -3.52 -7.54
N ILE A 42 -32.32 -4.67 -6.97
CA ILE A 42 -31.31 -5.58 -7.56
C ILE A 42 -31.80 -6.05 -8.93
N GLY A 43 -33.06 -6.49 -9.03
CA GLY A 43 -33.65 -6.96 -10.28
C GLY A 43 -33.59 -5.94 -11.40
N GLY A 44 -33.94 -4.70 -11.10
CA GLY A 44 -33.83 -3.59 -12.03
C GLY A 44 -32.40 -3.29 -12.49
N LEU A 45 -31.43 -3.48 -11.60
CA LEU A 45 -30.01 -3.26 -11.91
C LEU A 45 -29.41 -4.37 -12.79
N VAL A 46 -29.81 -5.63 -12.57
CA VAL A 46 -29.19 -6.80 -13.22
C VAL A 46 -30.06 -7.39 -14.36
N ASP A 47 -31.20 -6.77 -14.65
CA ASP A 47 -32.21 -7.22 -15.63
C ASP A 47 -32.63 -8.69 -15.42
N LYS A 48 -32.93 -9.03 -14.16
CA LYS A 48 -33.40 -10.36 -13.75
C LYS A 48 -34.43 -10.24 -12.65
N LYS A 49 -35.29 -11.26 -12.51
CA LYS A 49 -36.31 -11.29 -11.46
C LYS A 49 -35.94 -12.33 -10.39
N TYR A 50 -36.11 -11.96 -9.13
CA TYR A 50 -36.05 -12.89 -8.00
C TYR A 50 -37.22 -13.88 -8.06
N GLY A 51 -36.93 -15.17 -7.99
CA GLY A 51 -37.92 -16.25 -8.14
C GLY A 51 -38.32 -16.93 -6.83
N GLY A 52 -37.66 -16.61 -5.69
CA GLY A 52 -37.93 -17.17 -4.37
C GLY A 52 -37.47 -18.61 -4.15
N ARG A 53 -36.77 -19.24 -5.11
CA ARG A 53 -36.34 -20.64 -4.99
C ARG A 53 -35.09 -20.77 -4.12
N LEU A 54 -35.11 -21.76 -3.20
CA LEU A 54 -34.02 -21.90 -2.21
C LEU A 54 -32.70 -22.36 -2.85
N ASP A 55 -32.75 -23.19 -3.84
CA ASP A 55 -31.64 -23.89 -4.50
C ASP A 55 -31.20 -23.24 -5.84
N ASP A 56 -31.97 -22.29 -6.36
CA ASP A 56 -31.57 -21.53 -7.53
C ASP A 56 -30.42 -20.58 -7.20
N LEU A 57 -29.29 -20.74 -7.88
CA LEU A 57 -28.07 -19.96 -7.59
C LEU A 57 -28.21 -18.46 -7.92
N ASN A 58 -29.13 -18.06 -8.80
CA ASN A 58 -29.43 -16.66 -9.03
C ASN A 58 -30.23 -16.09 -7.86
N ASP A 59 -31.25 -16.83 -7.37
CA ASP A 59 -32.02 -16.43 -6.19
C ASP A 59 -31.15 -16.38 -4.94
N VAL A 60 -30.19 -17.32 -4.79
CA VAL A 60 -29.15 -17.22 -3.75
C VAL A 60 -28.33 -15.93 -3.88
N ALA A 61 -27.96 -15.56 -5.09
CA ALA A 61 -27.19 -14.31 -5.32
C ALA A 61 -28.02 -13.06 -4.94
N PHE A 62 -29.31 -13.03 -5.27
CA PHE A 62 -30.21 -11.96 -4.82
C PHE A 62 -30.23 -11.83 -3.30
N ARG A 63 -30.46 -12.95 -2.59
CA ARG A 63 -30.49 -12.96 -1.11
C ARG A 63 -29.16 -12.51 -0.50
N VAL A 64 -28.04 -13.00 -1.01
CA VAL A 64 -26.71 -12.61 -0.51
C VAL A 64 -26.46 -11.14 -0.73
N ILE A 65 -26.77 -10.59 -1.91
CA ILE A 65 -26.56 -9.17 -2.21
C ILE A 65 -27.44 -8.30 -1.31
N ALA A 66 -28.73 -8.61 -1.16
CA ALA A 66 -29.64 -7.82 -0.35
C ALA A 66 -29.28 -7.81 1.14
N ASP A 67 -28.99 -8.99 1.72
CA ASP A 67 -28.59 -9.12 3.12
C ASP A 67 -27.27 -8.42 3.43
N HIS A 68 -26.28 -8.63 2.55
CA HIS A 68 -24.95 -8.05 2.72
C HIS A 68 -24.95 -6.54 2.50
N LEU A 69 -25.72 -6.03 1.50
CA LEU A 69 -25.88 -4.60 1.29
C LEU A 69 -26.43 -3.91 2.55
N ARG A 70 -27.45 -4.51 3.17
CA ARG A 70 -28.02 -4.00 4.42
C ARG A 70 -26.96 -3.94 5.53
N MET A 71 -26.28 -5.06 5.79
CA MET A 71 -25.20 -5.12 6.79
C MET A 71 -24.11 -4.08 6.51
N LEU A 72 -23.66 -3.95 5.25
CA LEU A 72 -22.63 -3.00 4.85
C LEU A 72 -23.05 -1.55 5.07
N THR A 73 -24.27 -1.19 4.64
CA THR A 73 -24.77 0.18 4.76
C THR A 73 -24.86 0.61 6.23
N PHE A 74 -25.45 -0.21 7.10
CA PHE A 74 -25.50 0.10 8.52
C PHE A 74 -24.14 0.14 9.18
N SER A 75 -23.28 -0.87 8.94
CA SER A 75 -21.95 -0.92 9.55
C SER A 75 -21.05 0.24 9.13
N ILE A 76 -21.11 0.66 7.87
CA ILE A 76 -20.32 1.80 7.36
C ILE A 76 -20.87 3.11 7.90
N THR A 77 -22.20 3.26 8.02
CA THR A 77 -22.85 4.40 8.68
C THR A 77 -22.35 4.54 10.12
N ASP A 78 -22.26 3.42 10.86
CA ASP A 78 -21.72 3.36 12.22
C ASP A 78 -20.18 3.50 12.29
N GLY A 79 -19.50 3.77 11.18
CA GLY A 79 -18.06 4.02 11.12
C GLY A 79 -17.17 2.77 10.99
N ALA A 80 -17.73 1.57 10.74
CA ALA A 80 -16.95 0.37 10.47
C ALA A 80 -16.55 0.32 8.98
N LEU A 81 -15.34 0.76 8.65
CA LEU A 81 -14.83 0.76 7.28
C LEU A 81 -14.17 -0.59 6.90
N PRO A 82 -14.21 -0.99 5.60
CA PRO A 82 -13.46 -2.14 5.11
C PRO A 82 -11.98 -2.05 5.46
N GLY A 83 -11.39 -3.12 5.96
CA GLY A 83 -10.00 -3.13 6.42
C GLY A 83 -9.38 -4.52 6.44
N ASN A 84 -8.12 -4.63 6.89
CA ASN A 84 -7.39 -5.90 6.94
C ASN A 84 -7.47 -6.61 8.30
N LYS A 85 -7.96 -5.93 9.36
CA LYS A 85 -7.96 -6.45 10.74
C LYS A 85 -9.27 -6.14 11.46
N GLY A 86 -9.58 -6.93 12.47
CA GLY A 86 -10.73 -6.72 13.35
C GLY A 86 -12.06 -6.63 12.59
N ARG A 87 -12.96 -5.75 13.04
CA ARG A 87 -14.27 -5.54 12.42
C ARG A 87 -14.21 -5.12 10.95
N GLY A 88 -13.17 -4.37 10.56
CA GLY A 88 -13.00 -3.95 9.17
C GLY A 88 -12.73 -5.12 8.22
N ALA A 89 -12.06 -6.18 8.67
CA ALA A 89 -11.85 -7.39 7.86
C ALA A 89 -13.18 -8.11 7.58
N VAL A 90 -14.10 -8.12 8.55
CA VAL A 90 -15.44 -8.69 8.37
C VAL A 90 -16.23 -7.88 7.35
N VAL A 91 -16.25 -6.55 7.47
CA VAL A 91 -16.93 -5.65 6.51
C VAL A 91 -16.38 -5.86 5.10
N ARG A 92 -15.05 -5.93 4.94
CA ARG A 92 -14.40 -6.20 3.66
C ARG A 92 -14.78 -7.55 3.07
N SER A 93 -14.78 -8.60 3.90
CA SER A 93 -15.13 -9.97 3.49
C SER A 93 -16.57 -10.04 2.99
N VAL A 94 -17.52 -9.47 3.73
CA VAL A 94 -18.94 -9.43 3.36
C VAL A 94 -19.15 -8.67 2.04
N LEU A 95 -18.47 -7.52 1.86
CA LEU A 95 -18.56 -6.74 0.62
C LEU A 95 -18.04 -7.56 -0.58
N ARG A 96 -16.84 -8.14 -0.45
CA ARG A 96 -16.24 -8.94 -1.53
C ARG A 96 -17.07 -10.18 -1.87
N ARG A 97 -17.73 -10.78 -0.88
CA ARG A 97 -18.65 -11.88 -1.10
C ARG A 97 -19.86 -11.44 -1.93
N ALA A 98 -20.51 -10.35 -1.57
CA ALA A 98 -21.66 -9.83 -2.33
C ALA A 98 -21.26 -9.45 -3.76
N PHE A 99 -20.13 -8.74 -3.92
CA PHE A 99 -19.61 -8.37 -5.24
C PHE A 99 -19.30 -9.59 -6.12
N ARG A 100 -18.68 -10.64 -5.55
CA ARG A 100 -18.42 -11.90 -6.28
C ARG A 100 -19.67 -12.53 -6.85
N PHE A 101 -20.77 -12.56 -6.08
CA PHE A 101 -22.04 -13.09 -6.58
C PHE A 101 -22.57 -12.30 -7.77
N GLY A 102 -22.54 -10.97 -7.71
CA GLY A 102 -22.91 -10.12 -8.84
C GLY A 102 -22.01 -10.32 -10.05
N TYR A 103 -20.70 -10.41 -9.83
CA TYR A 103 -19.72 -10.68 -10.88
C TYR A 103 -19.94 -12.03 -11.57
N GLN A 104 -20.12 -13.11 -10.81
CA GLN A 104 -20.22 -14.47 -11.36
C GLN A 104 -21.62 -14.82 -11.89
N ARG A 105 -22.70 -14.33 -11.24
CA ARG A 105 -24.08 -14.72 -11.57
C ARG A 105 -24.81 -13.72 -12.45
N PHE A 106 -24.49 -12.45 -12.30
CA PHE A 106 -25.18 -11.35 -13.00
C PHE A 106 -24.27 -10.64 -14.00
N ASN A 107 -23.05 -11.14 -14.23
CA ASN A 107 -22.07 -10.59 -15.16
C ASN A 107 -21.77 -9.08 -14.92
N GLN A 108 -21.84 -8.63 -13.66
CA GLN A 108 -21.51 -7.26 -13.30
C GLN A 108 -20.00 -7.06 -13.39
N ARG A 109 -19.54 -6.33 -14.41
CA ARG A 109 -18.11 -6.09 -14.71
C ARG A 109 -17.62 -4.72 -14.24
N GLU A 110 -18.49 -3.98 -13.56
CA GLU A 110 -18.20 -2.69 -12.95
C GLU A 110 -18.71 -2.67 -11.50
N PRO A 111 -18.26 -1.71 -10.65
CA PRO A 111 -18.83 -1.48 -9.34
C PRO A 111 -20.33 -1.26 -9.43
N PHE A 112 -21.13 -1.97 -8.65
CA PHE A 112 -22.58 -1.95 -8.74
C PHE A 112 -23.33 -1.90 -7.39
N LEU A 113 -22.77 -2.48 -6.32
CA LEU A 113 -23.41 -2.53 -4.99
C LEU A 113 -23.71 -1.12 -4.45
N PHE A 114 -22.79 -0.18 -4.67
CA PHE A 114 -22.98 1.19 -4.24
C PHE A 114 -24.23 1.84 -4.83
N LYS A 115 -24.65 1.43 -6.02
CA LYS A 115 -25.85 1.95 -6.71
C LYS A 115 -27.15 1.52 -6.02
N LEU A 116 -27.10 0.48 -5.19
CA LEU A 116 -28.23 -0.04 -4.44
C LEU A 116 -28.41 0.63 -3.07
N VAL A 117 -27.40 1.36 -2.56
CA VAL A 117 -27.46 2.08 -1.28
C VAL A 117 -28.65 3.05 -1.21
N PRO A 118 -28.94 3.88 -2.23
CA PRO A 118 -30.10 4.77 -2.20
C PRO A 118 -31.43 4.06 -1.99
N ALA A 119 -31.63 2.90 -2.63
CA ALA A 119 -32.87 2.13 -2.47
C ALA A 119 -33.03 1.61 -1.02
N LEU A 120 -31.93 1.18 -0.38
CA LEU A 120 -31.95 0.79 1.01
C LEU A 120 -32.24 1.98 1.94
N VAL A 121 -31.62 3.13 1.69
CA VAL A 121 -31.80 4.35 2.49
C VAL A 121 -33.24 4.87 2.37
N GLU A 122 -33.81 4.86 1.17
CA GLU A 122 -35.20 5.21 0.94
C GLU A 122 -36.16 4.29 1.71
N HIS A 123 -35.90 3.00 1.67
CA HIS A 123 -36.74 2.00 2.32
C HIS A 123 -36.65 2.01 3.86
N MET A 124 -35.42 2.10 4.42
CA MET A 124 -35.17 1.96 5.85
C MET A 124 -34.91 3.28 6.57
N GLY A 125 -34.56 4.36 5.88
CA GLY A 125 -34.15 5.64 6.49
C GLY A 125 -35.21 6.30 7.38
N LYS A 126 -36.50 6.03 7.14
CA LYS A 126 -37.58 6.53 8.02
C LYS A 126 -37.54 5.88 9.41
N ALA A 127 -37.23 4.58 9.47
CA ALA A 127 -37.10 3.84 10.72
C ALA A 127 -35.73 4.02 11.37
N TYR A 128 -34.71 4.27 10.58
CA TYR A 128 -33.30 4.42 10.97
C TYR A 128 -32.73 5.74 10.41
N PRO A 129 -33.01 6.88 11.06
CA PRO A 129 -32.62 8.22 10.57
C PRO A 129 -31.10 8.40 10.36
N GLU A 130 -30.28 7.63 11.06
CA GLU A 130 -28.83 7.63 10.88
C GLU A 130 -28.38 7.32 9.45
N LEU A 131 -29.15 6.53 8.70
CA LEU A 131 -28.88 6.22 7.30
C LEU A 131 -28.99 7.45 6.36
N LEU A 132 -29.75 8.47 6.80
CA LEU A 132 -29.99 9.70 6.04
C LEU A 132 -28.87 10.73 6.22
N VAL A 133 -27.97 10.55 7.20
CA VAL A 133 -26.96 11.55 7.57
C VAL A 133 -25.91 11.75 6.48
N ASN A 134 -25.37 10.66 5.94
CA ASN A 134 -24.33 10.73 4.88
C ASN A 134 -24.32 9.46 4.00
N PRO A 135 -25.37 9.23 3.20
CA PRO A 135 -25.46 8.06 2.33
C PRO A 135 -24.42 8.07 1.21
N GLU A 136 -23.95 9.24 0.76
CA GLU A 136 -22.91 9.39 -0.27
C GLU A 136 -21.57 8.81 0.20
N ARG A 137 -21.21 9.07 1.46
CA ARG A 137 -20.02 8.45 2.06
C ARG A 137 -20.08 6.92 2.02
N VAL A 138 -21.24 6.33 2.31
CA VAL A 138 -21.42 4.87 2.26
C VAL A 138 -21.24 4.38 0.83
N GLN A 139 -21.81 5.06 -0.15
CA GLN A 139 -21.65 4.73 -1.57
C GLN A 139 -20.18 4.79 -2.00
N ASP A 140 -19.45 5.84 -1.62
CA ASP A 140 -18.06 6.04 -2.00
C ASP A 140 -17.14 4.96 -1.40
N VAL A 141 -17.36 4.59 -0.13
CA VAL A 141 -16.63 3.50 0.54
C VAL A 141 -16.87 2.17 -0.18
N ILE A 142 -18.13 1.85 -0.49
CA ILE A 142 -18.48 0.61 -1.19
C ILE A 142 -17.89 0.63 -2.60
N ARG A 143 -18.11 1.69 -3.39
CA ARG A 143 -17.59 1.86 -4.75
C ARG A 143 -16.07 1.69 -4.80
N GLY A 144 -15.37 2.32 -3.88
CA GLY A 144 -13.92 2.20 -3.78
C GLY A 144 -13.45 0.76 -3.54
N GLU A 145 -14.07 0.01 -2.60
CA GLU A 145 -13.70 -1.39 -2.31
C GLU A 145 -14.06 -2.33 -3.47
N GLU A 146 -15.21 -2.10 -4.13
CA GLU A 146 -15.60 -2.84 -5.34
C GLU A 146 -14.58 -2.64 -6.47
N GLY A 147 -14.17 -1.39 -6.74
CA GLY A 147 -13.20 -1.06 -7.78
C GLY A 147 -11.84 -1.71 -7.55
N ASP A 148 -11.39 -1.77 -6.29
CA ASP A 148 -10.14 -2.45 -5.94
C ASP A 148 -10.24 -3.96 -6.12
N PHE A 149 -11.34 -4.56 -5.67
CA PHE A 149 -11.52 -6.00 -5.81
C PHE A 149 -11.71 -6.41 -7.26
N LEU A 150 -12.37 -5.56 -8.06
CA LEU A 150 -12.54 -5.77 -9.51
C LEU A 150 -11.19 -5.94 -10.23
N ARG A 151 -10.13 -5.19 -9.82
CA ARG A 151 -8.79 -5.31 -10.42
C ARG A 151 -8.13 -6.67 -10.17
N THR A 152 -8.55 -7.40 -9.17
CA THR A 152 -7.91 -8.66 -8.75
C THR A 152 -8.81 -9.88 -8.87
N ILE A 153 -10.14 -9.70 -8.94
CA ILE A 153 -11.11 -10.81 -8.86
C ILE A 153 -10.94 -11.81 -9.99
N GLU A 154 -10.74 -11.36 -11.22
CA GLU A 154 -10.63 -12.26 -12.39
C GLU A 154 -9.41 -13.18 -12.25
N ARG A 155 -8.26 -12.62 -11.89
CA ARG A 155 -7.05 -13.39 -11.67
C ARG A 155 -7.17 -14.31 -10.46
N GLY A 156 -7.77 -13.81 -9.37
CA GLY A 156 -8.03 -14.63 -8.18
C GLY A 156 -8.97 -15.79 -8.43
N LEU A 157 -10.04 -15.59 -9.20
CA LEU A 157 -10.95 -16.67 -9.61
C LEU A 157 -10.25 -17.72 -10.48
N THR A 158 -9.39 -17.28 -11.41
CA THR A 158 -8.58 -18.18 -12.24
C THR A 158 -7.69 -19.08 -11.38
N LEU A 159 -6.94 -18.49 -10.46
CA LEU A 159 -6.04 -19.21 -9.56
C LEU A 159 -6.78 -20.12 -8.58
N PHE A 160 -7.94 -19.67 -8.08
CA PHE A 160 -8.78 -20.53 -7.27
C PHE A 160 -9.24 -21.76 -8.06
N ASN A 161 -9.70 -21.60 -9.31
CA ASN A 161 -10.14 -22.70 -10.15
C ASN A 161 -8.99 -23.67 -10.45
N GLU A 162 -7.78 -23.17 -10.70
CA GLU A 162 -6.58 -24.00 -10.86
C GLU A 162 -6.28 -24.82 -9.59
N ALA A 163 -6.31 -24.17 -8.42
CA ALA A 163 -6.10 -24.82 -7.13
C ALA A 163 -7.21 -25.85 -6.84
N ALA A 164 -8.45 -25.54 -7.14
CA ALA A 164 -9.60 -26.44 -6.98
C ALA A 164 -9.49 -27.69 -7.88
N GLN A 165 -9.10 -27.51 -9.15
CA GLN A 165 -8.87 -28.64 -10.06
C GLN A 165 -7.73 -29.55 -9.61
N GLN A 166 -6.64 -28.95 -9.06
CA GLN A 166 -5.55 -29.73 -8.47
C GLN A 166 -6.02 -30.50 -7.24
N ALA A 167 -6.77 -29.85 -6.35
CA ALA A 167 -7.31 -30.46 -5.15
C ALA A 167 -8.24 -31.63 -5.47
N GLN A 168 -9.12 -31.50 -6.46
CA GLN A 168 -10.00 -32.59 -6.91
C GLN A 168 -9.22 -33.86 -7.35
N LYS A 169 -8.05 -33.68 -7.98
CA LYS A 169 -7.18 -34.78 -8.39
C LYS A 169 -6.37 -35.39 -7.24
N MET A 170 -6.21 -34.65 -6.12
CA MET A 170 -5.30 -34.98 -5.01
C MET A 170 -6.02 -35.19 -3.67
N GLY A 171 -7.27 -35.61 -3.67
CA GLY A 171 -8.02 -35.96 -2.44
C GLY A 171 -8.89 -34.83 -1.86
N GLY A 172 -9.17 -33.78 -2.63
CA GLY A 172 -10.19 -32.78 -2.28
C GLY A 172 -9.74 -31.67 -1.31
N LEU A 173 -8.42 -31.52 -1.07
CA LEU A 173 -7.86 -30.53 -0.16
C LEU A 173 -7.10 -29.43 -0.92
N ILE A 174 -7.54 -28.17 -0.79
CA ILE A 174 -6.79 -26.98 -1.27
C ILE A 174 -5.67 -26.67 -0.30
N LYS A 175 -4.44 -26.55 -0.82
CA LYS A 175 -3.23 -26.30 -0.01
C LYS A 175 -3.26 -24.91 0.66
N GLY A 176 -2.77 -24.82 1.91
CA GLY A 176 -2.68 -23.57 2.65
C GLY A 176 -1.83 -22.49 1.99
N THR A 177 -0.79 -22.87 1.22
CA THR A 177 0.00 -21.93 0.41
C THR A 177 -0.82 -21.26 -0.69
N ALA A 178 -1.72 -21.99 -1.36
CA ALA A 178 -2.61 -21.39 -2.36
C ALA A 178 -3.60 -20.40 -1.73
N ILE A 179 -4.11 -20.70 -0.52
CA ILE A 179 -4.97 -19.77 0.24
C ILE A 179 -4.17 -18.52 0.64
N PHE A 180 -2.91 -18.69 1.05
CA PHE A 180 -2.02 -17.59 1.40
C PHE A 180 -1.79 -16.65 0.19
N ASP A 181 -1.48 -17.19 -0.98
CA ASP A 181 -1.27 -16.41 -2.20
C ASP A 181 -2.55 -15.67 -2.63
N LEU A 182 -3.70 -16.35 -2.59
CA LEU A 182 -5.00 -15.74 -2.87
C LEU A 182 -5.31 -14.59 -1.92
N HIS A 183 -5.00 -14.73 -0.62
CA HIS A 183 -5.24 -13.69 0.36
C HIS A 183 -4.28 -12.51 0.23
N THR A 184 -2.97 -12.75 0.22
CA THR A 184 -1.95 -11.69 0.33
C THR A 184 -1.74 -10.95 -0.99
N THR A 185 -1.85 -11.64 -2.12
CA THR A 185 -1.56 -11.08 -3.45
C THR A 185 -2.82 -10.59 -4.16
N TYR A 186 -3.92 -11.35 -4.06
CA TYR A 186 -5.15 -11.07 -4.81
C TYR A 186 -6.30 -10.59 -3.95
N GLY A 187 -6.10 -10.48 -2.65
CA GLY A 187 -7.07 -9.92 -1.73
C GLY A 187 -8.33 -10.78 -1.56
N PHE A 188 -8.23 -12.10 -1.75
CA PHE A 188 -9.30 -13.05 -1.42
C PHE A 188 -9.22 -13.39 0.07
N PRO A 189 -10.15 -12.97 0.90
CA PRO A 189 -10.15 -13.35 2.31
C PRO A 189 -10.21 -14.87 2.47
N PRO A 190 -9.55 -15.45 3.49
CA PRO A 190 -9.50 -16.91 3.64
C PRO A 190 -10.87 -17.55 3.86
N ASP A 191 -11.82 -16.84 4.48
CA ASP A 191 -13.21 -17.26 4.62
C ASP A 191 -13.94 -17.30 3.27
N LEU A 192 -13.67 -16.35 2.36
CA LEU A 192 -14.18 -16.39 0.99
C LEU A 192 -13.63 -17.59 0.22
N THR A 193 -12.33 -17.86 0.32
CA THR A 193 -11.69 -19.02 -0.30
C THR A 193 -12.26 -20.33 0.25
N ARG A 194 -12.45 -20.41 1.59
CA ARG A 194 -13.08 -21.57 2.25
C ARG A 194 -14.51 -21.79 1.76
N GLN A 195 -15.30 -20.73 1.65
CA GLN A 195 -16.67 -20.83 1.15
C GLN A 195 -16.70 -21.31 -0.31
N MET A 196 -15.85 -20.75 -1.19
CA MET A 196 -15.74 -21.19 -2.58
C MET A 196 -15.30 -22.65 -2.69
N ALA A 197 -14.42 -23.11 -1.79
CA ALA A 197 -14.05 -24.52 -1.70
C ALA A 197 -15.25 -25.40 -1.33
N GLN A 198 -16.02 -25.01 -0.32
CA GLN A 198 -17.25 -25.71 0.07
C GLN A 198 -18.29 -25.76 -1.05
N GLU A 199 -18.48 -24.68 -1.81
CA GLU A 199 -19.35 -24.64 -2.99
C GLU A 199 -18.91 -25.63 -4.08
N ASN A 200 -17.64 -26.05 -4.08
CA ASN A 200 -17.05 -27.03 -4.99
C ASN A 200 -16.84 -28.41 -4.33
N ASN A 201 -17.41 -28.66 -3.15
CA ASN A 201 -17.24 -29.89 -2.36
C ASN A 201 -15.76 -30.19 -2.00
N LEU A 202 -14.98 -29.14 -1.74
CA LEU A 202 -13.57 -29.23 -1.37
C LEU A 202 -13.36 -28.73 0.06
N SER A 203 -12.30 -29.20 0.71
CA SER A 203 -11.77 -28.70 1.99
C SER A 203 -10.55 -27.80 1.79
N VAL A 204 -10.15 -27.10 2.84
CA VAL A 204 -9.02 -26.16 2.84
C VAL A 204 -8.06 -26.42 3.99
N ASP A 205 -6.75 -26.32 3.75
CA ASP A 205 -5.70 -26.45 4.76
C ASP A 205 -5.47 -25.11 5.46
N MET A 206 -6.33 -24.81 6.45
CA MET A 206 -6.22 -23.57 7.23
C MET A 206 -5.01 -23.56 8.17
N ALA A 207 -4.57 -24.71 8.67
CA ALA A 207 -3.43 -24.81 9.57
C ALA A 207 -2.14 -24.34 8.88
N ARG A 208 -1.89 -24.81 7.65
CA ARG A 208 -0.76 -24.37 6.84
C ARG A 208 -0.88 -22.90 6.42
N TYR A 209 -2.08 -22.43 6.10
CA TYR A 209 -2.32 -20.99 5.82
C TYR A 209 -1.93 -20.12 7.01
N GLU A 210 -2.34 -20.47 8.25
CA GLU A 210 -2.02 -19.71 9.45
C GLU A 210 -0.51 -19.72 9.77
N GLU A 211 0.18 -20.80 9.46
CA GLU A 211 1.63 -20.88 9.58
C GLU A 211 2.34 -19.90 8.62
N GLU A 212 1.94 -19.89 7.33
CA GLU A 212 2.47 -18.94 6.33
C GLU A 212 2.19 -17.49 6.72
N MET A 213 0.99 -17.20 7.25
CA MET A 213 0.63 -15.85 7.73
C MET A 213 1.50 -15.42 8.91
N ARG A 214 1.74 -16.31 9.89
CA ARG A 214 2.64 -16.02 11.02
C ARG A 214 4.07 -15.74 10.55
N GLU A 215 4.56 -16.53 9.59
CA GLU A 215 5.89 -16.32 9.02
C GLU A 215 5.97 -15.01 8.23
N HIS A 216 4.95 -14.68 7.45
CA HIS A 216 4.83 -13.42 6.72
C HIS A 216 4.80 -12.22 7.69
N GLU A 217 4.01 -12.27 8.75
CA GLU A 217 3.97 -11.24 9.79
C GLU A 217 5.32 -11.09 10.49
N ARG A 218 6.01 -12.20 10.78
CA ARG A 218 7.36 -12.17 11.37
C ARG A 218 8.37 -11.49 10.44
N LYS A 219 8.33 -11.78 9.15
CA LYS A 219 9.18 -11.14 8.13
C LYS A 219 8.83 -9.65 7.94
N SER A 220 7.53 -9.30 7.97
CA SER A 220 7.04 -7.93 7.81
C SER A 220 7.31 -7.04 9.03
N ARG A 221 7.38 -7.61 10.23
CA ARG A 221 7.69 -6.87 11.46
C ARG A 221 9.10 -6.29 11.50
N GLY A 222 10.01 -6.69 10.60
CA GLY A 222 11.34 -6.12 10.42
C GLY A 222 12.14 -5.95 11.72
N LYS A 223 13.41 -5.62 11.62
CA LYS A 223 14.34 -5.39 12.75
C LYS A 223 13.89 -4.29 13.77
N ALA A 224 12.79 -3.58 13.51
CA ALA A 224 12.24 -2.58 14.42
C ALA A 224 11.56 -3.14 15.69
N ALA A 225 11.28 -4.45 15.74
CA ALA A 225 10.67 -5.08 16.92
C ALA A 225 11.70 -5.70 17.89
N ALA A 226 12.98 -5.55 17.64
CA ALA A 226 14.02 -6.07 18.54
C ALA A 226 14.20 -5.24 19.84
N GLY A 227 13.40 -4.18 20.05
CA GLY A 227 13.48 -3.32 21.23
C GLY A 227 12.23 -3.31 22.12
N GLN A 228 11.18 -4.04 21.79
CA GLN A 228 10.06 -4.21 22.74
C GLN A 228 10.36 -5.44 23.61
N ILE A 229 10.98 -5.21 24.77
CA ILE A 229 10.98 -6.17 25.87
C ILE A 229 9.51 -6.34 26.24
N ALA A 230 8.89 -7.45 25.84
CA ALA A 230 7.58 -7.82 26.32
C ALA A 230 7.75 -8.19 27.80
N LEU A 231 7.59 -7.20 28.68
CA LEU A 231 7.65 -7.37 30.12
C LEU A 231 6.43 -8.18 30.58
N ASN A 232 6.47 -9.49 30.42
CA ASN A 232 5.53 -10.42 31.04
C ASN A 232 6.00 -10.69 32.47
N VAL A 233 5.87 -9.70 33.35
CA VAL A 233 6.24 -9.86 34.76
C VAL A 233 5.19 -10.70 35.46
N SER A 234 5.58 -11.86 35.96
CA SER A 234 4.74 -12.71 36.80
C SER A 234 4.58 -12.07 38.19
N GLY A 235 3.47 -11.39 38.43
CA GLY A 235 3.18 -10.71 39.69
C GLY A 235 2.78 -9.24 39.49
N GLY A 236 2.01 -8.66 40.42
CA GLY A 236 1.63 -7.25 40.38
C GLY A 236 2.86 -6.33 40.66
N LEU A 237 3.09 -5.37 39.77
CA LEU A 237 4.07 -4.30 39.99
C LEU A 237 3.50 -3.21 40.91
N PRO A 238 4.32 -2.57 41.76
CA PRO A 238 3.89 -1.40 42.53
C PRO A 238 3.46 -0.26 41.59
N ALA A 239 2.39 0.44 41.94
CA ALA A 239 1.92 1.59 41.19
C ALA A 239 2.94 2.75 41.27
N THR A 240 3.09 3.49 40.18
CA THR A 240 3.89 4.70 40.09
C THR A 240 3.00 5.93 39.99
N ASP A 241 3.21 6.96 40.84
CA ASP A 241 2.60 8.28 40.62
C ASP A 241 3.32 9.00 39.49
N ASP A 242 2.66 9.11 38.33
CA ASP A 242 3.21 9.72 37.12
C ASP A 242 2.56 11.08 36.76
N ARG A 243 1.83 11.70 37.68
CA ARG A 243 1.13 12.98 37.43
C ARG A 243 2.08 14.12 37.07
N SER A 244 3.32 14.10 37.57
CA SER A 244 4.34 15.10 37.29
C SER A 244 4.80 15.13 35.83
N LYS A 245 4.46 14.12 35.02
CA LYS A 245 4.85 14.04 33.58
C LYS A 245 4.33 15.21 32.72
N TRP A 246 3.26 15.87 33.15
CA TRP A 246 2.66 16.99 32.42
C TRP A 246 3.19 18.38 32.86
N SER A 247 3.73 18.48 34.07
CA SER A 247 4.07 19.76 34.70
C SER A 247 5.57 20.04 34.84
N GLY A 248 6.42 19.02 34.59
CA GLY A 248 7.86 19.20 34.76
C GLY A 248 8.73 18.20 34.03
N SER A 249 10.00 18.57 33.86
CA SER A 249 11.05 17.69 33.30
C SER A 249 11.97 17.12 34.40
N ALA A 250 11.76 17.48 35.67
CA ALA A 250 12.52 16.99 36.80
C ALA A 250 11.59 16.72 38.00
N CYS A 251 11.89 15.70 38.77
CA CYS A 251 11.26 15.41 40.04
C CYS A 251 12.17 14.53 40.91
N ALA A 252 11.77 14.29 42.16
CA ALA A 252 12.42 13.32 43.04
C ALA A 252 11.52 12.09 43.19
N GLY A 253 12.12 10.93 43.40
CA GLY A 253 11.40 9.69 43.67
C GLY A 253 12.25 8.71 44.48
N THR A 254 11.63 7.61 44.91
CA THR A 254 12.31 6.54 45.66
C THR A 254 12.41 5.30 44.79
N VAL A 255 13.56 4.65 44.76
CA VAL A 255 13.77 3.38 44.05
C VAL A 255 12.99 2.26 44.75
N LEU A 256 11.94 1.73 44.11
CA LEU A 256 11.13 0.64 44.64
C LEU A 256 11.70 -0.75 44.30
N GLY A 257 12.42 -0.85 43.20
CA GLY A 257 12.98 -2.09 42.71
C GLY A 257 13.33 -2.04 41.22
N TRP A 258 13.68 -3.20 40.67
CA TRP A 258 13.97 -3.33 39.25
C TRP A 258 13.43 -4.64 38.67
N ILE A 259 13.31 -4.69 37.36
CA ILE A 259 12.90 -5.89 36.62
C ILE A 259 14.13 -6.41 35.85
N ALA A 260 14.46 -7.66 36.08
CA ALA A 260 15.43 -8.43 35.29
C ALA A 260 14.85 -9.81 35.05
N ASP A 261 15.08 -10.39 33.87
CA ASP A 261 14.60 -11.74 33.47
C ASP A 261 13.10 -11.97 33.76
N ASN A 262 12.27 -10.94 33.51
CA ASN A 262 10.82 -10.92 33.76
C ASN A 262 10.43 -11.10 35.24
N GLN A 263 11.35 -10.86 36.18
CA GLN A 263 11.08 -10.89 37.62
C GLN A 263 11.27 -9.51 38.24
N PHE A 264 10.35 -9.11 39.13
CA PHE A 264 10.48 -7.89 39.91
C PHE A 264 11.24 -8.16 41.21
N LEU A 265 12.32 -7.43 41.43
CA LEU A 265 13.20 -7.50 42.60
C LEU A 265 13.06 -6.23 43.42
N SER A 266 12.51 -6.35 44.65
CA SER A 266 12.18 -5.24 45.54
C SER A 266 13.25 -4.99 46.62
N ARG A 267 14.41 -5.64 46.58
CA ARG A 267 15.51 -5.51 47.56
C ARG A 267 16.84 -5.73 46.90
N GLY A 268 17.87 -5.03 47.40
CA GLY A 268 19.26 -5.21 47.02
C GLY A 268 19.80 -4.16 46.07
N ARG A 269 20.95 -4.46 45.51
CA ARG A 269 21.69 -3.60 44.59
C ARG A 269 21.28 -3.89 43.13
N LEU A 270 21.07 -2.84 42.34
CA LEU A 270 20.82 -2.94 40.90
C LEU A 270 22.09 -3.49 40.20
N PRO A 271 21.94 -4.38 39.20
CA PRO A 271 23.06 -4.85 38.39
C PRO A 271 23.62 -3.69 37.55
N ASN A 272 24.95 -3.68 37.40
CA ASN A 272 25.63 -2.78 36.46
C ASN A 272 25.76 -3.51 35.10
N ASP A 273 25.95 -2.78 34.03
CA ASP A 273 26.26 -3.28 32.68
C ASP A 273 25.19 -4.20 32.05
N SER A 274 23.97 -4.16 32.57
CA SER A 274 22.83 -4.87 32.00
C SER A 274 21.62 -3.94 31.88
N GLU A 275 20.85 -4.14 30.81
CA GLU A 275 19.60 -3.41 30.62
C GLU A 275 18.54 -3.98 31.55
N ILE A 276 17.96 -3.14 32.38
CA ILE A 276 16.93 -3.46 33.38
C ILE A 276 15.75 -2.49 33.30
N GLY A 277 14.65 -2.86 33.91
CA GLY A 277 13.49 -1.98 34.11
C GLY A 277 13.49 -1.40 35.53
N LEU A 278 13.82 -0.14 35.74
CA LEU A 278 13.80 0.54 37.03
C LEU A 278 12.38 0.98 37.37
N LEU A 279 11.94 0.73 38.64
CA LEU A 279 10.67 1.19 39.18
C LEU A 279 10.87 2.18 40.32
N LEU A 280 10.08 3.25 40.27
CA LEU A 280 10.07 4.35 41.26
C LEU A 280 8.65 4.55 41.78
N ASP A 281 8.52 5.10 43.02
CA ASP A 281 7.23 5.47 43.62
C ASP A 281 6.54 6.60 42.85
N GLN A 282 7.31 7.55 42.32
CA GLN A 282 6.84 8.64 41.48
C GLN A 282 7.81 8.97 40.36
N THR A 283 7.29 9.55 39.27
CA THR A 283 8.09 9.91 38.10
C THR A 283 7.51 11.09 37.34
N CYS A 284 8.41 11.88 36.70
CA CYS A 284 8.05 12.87 35.72
C CYS A 284 8.26 12.39 34.25
N PHE A 285 8.63 11.12 34.07
CA PHE A 285 8.80 10.54 32.75
C PHE A 285 7.46 10.12 32.17
N TYR A 286 7.23 10.45 30.92
CA TYR A 286 6.09 9.99 30.15
C TYR A 286 6.35 8.57 29.63
N ALA A 287 5.49 7.63 29.96
CA ALA A 287 5.54 6.29 29.41
C ALA A 287 4.88 6.24 28.03
N GLU A 288 5.45 5.47 27.10
CA GLU A 288 4.94 5.32 25.75
C GLU A 288 3.46 4.89 25.74
N GLN A 289 2.61 5.76 25.21
CA GLN A 289 1.19 5.49 24.99
C GLN A 289 0.58 6.54 24.06
N GLY A 290 -0.60 6.24 23.48
CA GLY A 290 -1.35 7.19 22.64
C GLY A 290 -0.57 7.71 21.43
N GLY A 291 0.41 6.93 20.91
CA GLY A 291 1.25 7.32 19.78
C GLY A 291 2.48 8.18 20.13
N GLN A 292 2.57 8.77 21.33
CA GLN A 292 3.78 9.47 21.77
C GLN A 292 4.79 8.47 22.34
N VAL A 293 6.06 8.56 21.88
CA VAL A 293 7.17 7.75 22.43
C VAL A 293 7.43 8.06 23.89
N GLY A 294 7.92 7.05 24.62
CA GLY A 294 8.34 7.19 26.01
C GLY A 294 9.57 8.09 26.15
N ASP A 295 9.65 8.76 27.28
CA ASP A 295 10.79 9.66 27.57
C ASP A 295 12.07 8.88 27.81
N GLN A 296 13.15 9.57 27.49
CA GLN A 296 14.53 9.23 27.85
C GLN A 296 15.05 10.22 28.88
N GLY A 297 16.16 9.89 29.54
CA GLY A 297 16.77 10.79 30.49
C GLY A 297 17.65 10.07 31.51
N ALA A 298 17.74 10.63 32.73
CA ALA A 298 18.63 10.14 33.78
C ALA A 298 17.93 10.09 35.14
N VAL A 299 18.26 9.09 35.91
CA VAL A 299 17.86 8.90 37.30
C VAL A 299 19.13 8.85 38.15
N ARG A 300 19.37 9.86 38.98
CA ARG A 300 20.58 10.00 39.79
C ARG A 300 20.29 9.82 41.26
N THR A 301 21.01 8.95 41.90
CA THR A 301 21.05 8.80 43.37
C THR A 301 22.34 9.40 43.92
N ALA A 302 22.51 9.41 45.25
CA ALA A 302 23.76 9.86 45.85
C ALA A 302 24.97 9.02 45.47
N THR A 303 24.78 7.81 45.00
CA THR A 303 25.85 6.83 44.76
C THR A 303 25.94 6.32 43.32
N GLY A 304 24.99 6.66 42.44
CA GLY A 304 24.99 6.16 41.07
C GLY A 304 24.09 6.91 40.12
N LEU A 305 24.28 6.63 38.84
CA LEU A 305 23.53 7.15 37.72
C LEU A 305 22.93 6.02 36.92
N PHE A 306 21.64 6.11 36.63
CA PHE A 306 20.91 5.22 35.71
C PHE A 306 20.46 6.02 34.48
N GLU A 307 20.90 5.60 33.32
CA GLU A 307 20.47 6.19 32.05
C GLU A 307 19.23 5.47 31.53
N VAL A 308 18.17 6.27 31.31
CA VAL A 308 16.88 5.79 30.81
C VAL A 308 16.87 5.88 29.29
N SER A 309 16.83 4.74 28.61
CA SER A 309 16.75 4.62 27.15
C SER A 309 15.32 4.67 26.65
N GLN A 310 14.34 4.20 27.45
CA GLN A 310 12.92 4.18 27.11
C GLN A 310 12.07 4.13 28.38
N THR A 311 10.87 4.68 28.34
CA THR A 311 9.88 4.60 29.43
C THR A 311 8.59 3.95 28.91
N VAL A 312 8.13 2.90 29.57
CA VAL A 312 6.95 2.12 29.19
C VAL A 312 5.94 1.96 30.32
N LYS A 313 4.66 1.75 29.98
CA LYS A 313 3.59 1.52 30.95
C LYS A 313 3.30 0.01 31.08
N VAL A 314 3.28 -0.49 32.31
CA VAL A 314 2.91 -1.87 32.62
C VAL A 314 1.83 -1.85 33.72
N GLY A 315 0.59 -1.98 33.34
CA GLY A 315 -0.55 -1.79 34.25
C GLY A 315 -0.56 -0.38 34.85
N THR A 316 -0.47 -0.26 36.18
CA THR A 316 -0.38 1.01 36.91
C THR A 316 1.06 1.47 37.13
N ALA A 317 2.07 0.67 36.80
CA ALA A 317 3.47 0.98 36.95
C ALA A 317 4.04 1.71 35.74
N THR A 318 4.96 2.66 35.96
CA THR A 318 5.83 3.25 34.92
C THR A 318 7.21 2.64 35.08
N VAL A 319 7.67 1.93 34.05
CA VAL A 319 8.96 1.24 34.04
C VAL A 319 9.96 2.03 33.18
N HIS A 320 11.11 2.37 33.78
CA HIS A 320 12.20 3.07 33.12
C HIS A 320 13.23 2.02 32.65
N LEU A 321 13.28 1.76 31.35
CA LEU A 321 14.25 0.83 30.75
C LEU A 321 15.59 1.53 30.58
N GLY A 322 16.69 0.85 30.91
CA GLY A 322 18.03 1.42 30.82
C GLY A 322 19.05 0.64 31.63
N GLN A 323 20.15 1.30 31.97
CA GLN A 323 21.26 0.68 32.66
C GLN A 323 21.92 1.65 33.67
N VAL A 324 22.58 1.08 34.70
CA VAL A 324 23.42 1.83 35.62
C VAL A 324 24.76 2.11 34.93
N THR A 325 25.03 3.38 34.59
CA THR A 325 26.25 3.79 33.85
C THR A 325 27.36 4.31 34.75
N GLU A 326 27.01 4.80 35.95
CA GLU A 326 27.99 5.28 36.92
C GLU A 326 27.68 4.78 38.33
N GLY A 327 28.71 4.39 39.07
CA GLY A 327 28.62 4.07 40.50
C GLY A 327 27.74 2.83 40.79
N ARG A 328 26.85 2.96 41.77
CA ARG A 328 25.95 1.88 42.21
C ARG A 328 24.62 2.43 42.72
N MET A 329 23.56 1.70 42.48
CA MET A 329 22.21 2.04 42.95
C MET A 329 21.62 0.91 43.77
N GLU A 330 20.84 1.26 44.76
CA GLU A 330 20.18 0.30 45.65
C GLU A 330 18.70 0.66 45.85
N VAL A 331 17.88 -0.32 46.12
CA VAL A 331 16.47 -0.13 46.49
C VAL A 331 16.36 0.67 47.78
N GLY A 332 15.37 1.58 47.84
CA GLY A 332 15.14 2.47 48.95
C GLY A 332 15.90 3.81 48.86
N GLN A 333 16.80 3.98 47.90
CA GLN A 333 17.48 5.26 47.71
C GLN A 333 16.54 6.32 47.13
N THR A 334 16.67 7.55 47.60
CA THR A 334 16.08 8.72 46.93
C THR A 334 16.87 9.05 45.66
N ALA A 335 16.14 9.25 44.59
CA ALA A 335 16.70 9.58 43.29
C ALA A 335 16.15 10.94 42.78
N GLN A 336 17.00 11.66 42.07
CA GLN A 336 16.63 12.83 41.27
C GLN A 336 16.42 12.35 39.81
N LEU A 337 15.28 12.64 39.27
CA LEU A 337 14.87 12.27 37.92
C LEU A 337 15.00 13.51 37.04
N GLN A 338 15.61 13.33 35.86
CA GLN A 338 15.77 14.40 34.87
C GLN A 338 15.42 13.80 33.49
N VAL A 339 14.36 14.30 32.90
CA VAL A 339 13.96 13.95 31.54
C VAL A 339 14.87 14.63 30.52
N SER A 340 15.17 13.93 29.42
CA SER A 340 15.98 14.47 28.32
C SER A 340 15.33 15.73 27.73
N PRO A 341 16.16 16.77 27.36
CA PRO A 341 15.67 17.95 26.65
C PRO A 341 14.95 17.64 25.33
N GLU A 342 15.17 16.48 24.75
CA GLU A 342 14.47 16.02 23.50
C GLU A 342 12.94 15.93 23.69
N ARG A 343 12.42 15.76 24.93
CA ARG A 343 10.99 15.86 25.22
C ARG A 343 10.37 17.16 24.69
N GLU A 344 11.11 18.26 24.70
CA GLU A 344 10.58 19.53 24.23
C GLU A 344 10.20 19.46 22.75
N PHE A 345 11.00 18.78 21.93
CA PHE A 345 10.67 18.56 20.52
C PHE A 345 9.50 17.60 20.35
N THR A 346 9.38 16.59 21.20
CA THR A 346 8.19 15.70 21.23
C THR A 346 6.92 16.50 21.56
N ARG A 347 6.96 17.44 22.53
CA ARG A 347 5.82 18.32 22.89
C ARG A 347 5.43 19.21 21.70
N LYS A 348 6.42 19.76 20.96
CA LYS A 348 6.20 20.57 19.74
C LYS A 348 5.48 19.74 18.67
N ASN A 349 5.99 18.58 18.36
CA ASN A 349 5.41 17.66 17.39
C ASN A 349 4.00 17.19 17.81
N HIS A 350 3.79 16.93 19.10
CA HIS A 350 2.49 16.47 19.59
C HIS A 350 1.43 17.57 19.53
N THR A 351 1.78 18.80 19.89
CA THR A 351 0.84 19.92 19.74
C THR A 351 0.54 20.21 18.28
N ALA A 352 1.55 20.15 17.40
CA ALA A 352 1.36 20.30 15.95
C ALA A 352 0.47 19.19 15.35
N THR A 353 0.45 17.98 15.94
CA THR A 353 -0.44 16.91 15.52
C THR A 353 -1.92 17.32 15.62
N HIS A 354 -2.32 18.00 16.70
CA HIS A 354 -3.68 18.50 16.87
C HIS A 354 -4.02 19.62 15.90
N LEU A 355 -3.07 20.51 15.62
CA LEU A 355 -3.22 21.57 14.61
C LEU A 355 -3.37 20.97 13.21
N LEU A 356 -2.57 19.96 12.90
CA LEU A 356 -2.65 19.22 11.63
C LEU A 356 -4.00 18.54 11.47
N HIS A 357 -4.50 17.85 12.49
CA HIS A 357 -5.80 17.19 12.45
C HIS A 357 -6.93 18.19 12.15
N TRP A 358 -6.92 19.34 12.83
CA TRP A 358 -7.86 20.42 12.56
C TRP A 358 -7.74 20.96 11.12
N ALA A 359 -6.52 21.19 10.64
CA ALA A 359 -6.29 21.71 9.28
C ALA A 359 -6.75 20.74 8.20
N LEU A 360 -6.49 19.44 8.37
CA LEU A 360 -6.97 18.40 7.47
C LEU A 360 -8.50 18.36 7.37
N HIS A 361 -9.22 18.52 8.50
CA HIS A 361 -10.67 18.65 8.47
C HIS A 361 -11.15 19.88 7.69
N LYS A 362 -10.42 21.00 7.81
CA LYS A 362 -10.78 22.25 7.11
C LYS A 362 -10.59 22.15 5.59
N VAL A 363 -9.54 21.48 5.16
CA VAL A 363 -9.16 21.38 3.75
C VAL A 363 -9.85 20.22 3.05
N LEU A 364 -9.86 19.04 3.70
CA LEU A 364 -10.35 17.80 3.08
C LEU A 364 -11.79 17.45 3.46
N GLY A 365 -12.30 18.00 4.57
CA GLY A 365 -13.68 17.79 5.04
C GLY A 365 -13.81 16.84 6.23
N GLU A 366 -15.06 16.68 6.70
CA GLU A 366 -15.40 15.98 7.94
C GLU A 366 -15.18 14.44 7.91
N HIS A 367 -14.89 13.87 6.75
CA HIS A 367 -14.60 12.44 6.62
C HIS A 367 -13.19 12.06 7.13
N VAL A 368 -12.35 13.05 7.39
CA VAL A 368 -11.01 12.83 7.93
C VAL A 368 -11.11 12.36 9.38
N GLU A 369 -10.63 11.17 9.66
CA GLU A 369 -10.53 10.60 11.01
C GLU A 369 -9.11 10.11 11.23
N GLN A 370 -8.55 10.34 12.40
CA GLN A 370 -7.26 9.77 12.75
C GLN A 370 -7.36 8.25 12.82
N ARG A 371 -6.42 7.58 12.15
CA ARG A 371 -6.28 6.11 12.13
C ARG A 371 -5.07 5.63 12.91
N GLY A 372 -4.12 6.52 13.14
CA GLY A 372 -2.92 6.29 13.91
C GLY A 372 -2.08 7.57 13.99
N SER A 373 -1.16 7.59 14.94
CA SER A 373 -0.11 8.61 14.99
C SER A 373 1.13 8.03 15.69
N LYS A 374 2.28 8.57 15.35
CA LYS A 374 3.53 8.32 16.08
C LYS A 374 4.28 9.63 16.22
N VAL A 375 4.52 10.04 17.46
CA VAL A 375 5.13 11.33 17.79
C VAL A 375 6.48 11.07 18.45
N LYS A 376 7.56 11.51 17.79
CA LYS A 376 8.95 11.43 18.22
C LYS A 376 9.56 12.84 18.30
N PRO A 377 10.78 13.01 18.83
CA PRO A 377 11.45 14.31 18.85
C PRO A 377 11.79 14.85 17.46
N ASP A 378 12.20 13.96 16.54
CA ASP A 378 12.69 14.29 15.20
C ASP A 378 11.59 14.48 14.15
N GLU A 379 10.50 13.72 14.27
CA GLU A 379 9.38 13.74 13.33
C GLU A 379 8.10 13.25 13.99
N PHE A 380 6.97 13.48 13.35
CA PHE A 380 5.75 12.79 13.69
C PHE A 380 5.02 12.30 12.43
N THR A 381 4.29 11.20 12.56
CA THR A 381 3.43 10.68 11.52
C THR A 381 1.98 10.77 11.95
N PHE A 382 1.11 11.07 10.98
CA PHE A 382 -0.33 11.15 11.18
C PHE A 382 -1.05 10.34 10.10
N ASP A 383 -1.73 9.28 10.52
CA ASP A 383 -2.51 8.42 9.65
C ASP A 383 -3.96 8.84 9.69
N PHE A 384 -4.57 9.08 8.54
CA PHE A 384 -5.94 9.57 8.45
C PHE A 384 -6.72 8.93 7.30
N SER A 385 -8.05 8.93 7.44
CA SER A 385 -8.94 8.40 6.41
C SER A 385 -9.05 9.37 5.24
N HIS A 386 -8.55 8.96 4.06
CA HIS A 386 -8.71 9.69 2.81
C HIS A 386 -8.49 8.75 1.61
N GLN A 387 -9.32 8.86 0.56
CA GLN A 387 -9.34 7.86 -0.53
C GLN A 387 -8.26 8.09 -1.58
N ALA A 388 -7.95 9.34 -1.88
CA ALA A 388 -6.98 9.72 -2.91
C ALA A 388 -5.71 10.36 -2.31
N PRO A 389 -4.59 10.41 -3.04
CA PRO A 389 -3.47 11.27 -2.68
C PRO A 389 -3.90 12.73 -2.57
N MET A 390 -3.38 13.44 -1.58
CA MET A 390 -3.56 14.89 -1.50
C MET A 390 -2.89 15.58 -2.68
N THR A 391 -3.55 16.59 -3.22
CA THR A 391 -2.95 17.49 -4.21
C THR A 391 -1.90 18.38 -3.57
N GLU A 392 -0.98 18.92 -4.36
CA GLU A 392 0.02 19.87 -3.87
C GLU A 392 -0.63 21.13 -3.26
N THR A 393 -1.76 21.57 -3.81
CA THR A 393 -2.54 22.70 -3.27
C THR A 393 -3.13 22.37 -1.91
N GLU A 394 -3.72 21.20 -1.72
CA GLU A 394 -4.25 20.76 -0.43
C GLU A 394 -3.16 20.64 0.63
N LYS A 395 -1.99 20.10 0.27
CA LYS A 395 -0.82 20.04 1.19
C LYS A 395 -0.35 21.44 1.58
N ALA A 396 -0.22 22.33 0.63
CA ALA A 396 0.18 23.72 0.88
C ALA A 396 -0.84 24.46 1.76
N ASP A 397 -2.16 24.25 1.55
CA ASP A 397 -3.20 24.86 2.38
C ASP A 397 -3.19 24.31 3.80
N VAL A 398 -3.00 23.01 3.99
CA VAL A 398 -2.85 22.40 5.31
C VAL A 398 -1.63 22.97 6.03
N GLU A 399 -0.47 23.01 5.36
CA GLU A 399 0.77 23.55 5.92
C GLU A 399 0.62 25.03 6.31
N ARG A 400 0.00 25.84 5.45
CA ARG A 400 -0.31 27.25 5.71
C ARG A 400 -1.21 27.41 6.94
N LEU A 401 -2.33 26.66 7.01
CA LEU A 401 -3.29 26.76 8.12
C LEU A 401 -2.66 26.37 9.47
N VAL A 402 -1.82 25.32 9.49
CA VAL A 402 -1.09 24.93 10.71
C VAL A 402 -0.16 26.04 11.16
N ASN A 403 0.66 26.60 10.23
CA ASN A 403 1.60 27.67 10.55
C ASN A 403 0.87 28.96 10.97
N GLU A 404 -0.28 29.30 10.38
CA GLU A 404 -1.12 30.42 10.83
C GLU A 404 -1.53 30.26 12.31
N LYS A 405 -1.94 29.05 12.73
CA LYS A 405 -2.29 28.76 14.13
C LYS A 405 -1.07 28.79 15.07
N ILE A 406 0.08 28.40 14.58
CA ILE A 406 1.35 28.55 15.32
C ILE A 406 1.68 30.04 15.53
N TYR A 407 1.61 30.86 14.47
CA TYR A 407 1.92 32.29 14.54
C TYR A 407 0.91 33.09 15.39
N GLN A 408 -0.31 32.62 15.58
CA GLN A 408 -1.29 33.21 16.47
C GLN A 408 -0.93 33.06 17.96
N ASP A 409 0.01 32.19 18.29
CA ASP A 409 0.48 31.91 19.66
C ASP A 409 -0.67 31.63 20.65
N LEU A 410 -1.58 30.75 20.25
CA LEU A 410 -2.78 30.45 21.02
C LEU A 410 -2.47 29.60 22.25
N PRO A 411 -3.17 29.82 23.39
CA PRO A 411 -2.99 29.03 24.60
C PRO A 411 -3.43 27.58 24.39
N VAL A 412 -2.71 26.65 25.01
CA VAL A 412 -3.01 25.22 25.03
C VAL A 412 -3.34 24.82 26.47
N HIS A 413 -4.59 24.52 26.72
CA HIS A 413 -5.09 24.11 28.03
C HIS A 413 -5.48 22.65 28.08
N TRP A 414 -5.54 22.09 29.26
CA TRP A 414 -6.07 20.77 29.46
C TRP A 414 -6.88 20.67 30.76
N ARG A 415 -7.82 19.74 30.78
CA ARG A 415 -8.62 19.44 31.97
C ARG A 415 -9.01 17.97 32.00
N GLU A 416 -9.14 17.42 33.19
CA GLU A 416 -9.67 16.07 33.39
C GLU A 416 -11.17 16.16 33.65
N LEU A 417 -11.93 15.35 32.94
CA LEU A 417 -13.39 15.29 33.00
C LEU A 417 -13.85 13.84 33.04
N ALA A 418 -15.01 13.59 33.62
CA ALA A 418 -15.70 12.33 33.42
C ALA A 418 -15.95 12.11 31.90
N GLN A 419 -15.71 10.90 31.41
CA GLN A 419 -15.84 10.59 29.97
C GLN A 419 -17.21 10.99 29.40
N ALA A 420 -18.28 10.77 30.19
CA ALA A 420 -19.64 11.13 29.78
C ALA A 420 -19.86 12.65 29.64
N GLU A 421 -19.15 13.47 30.42
CA GLU A 421 -19.18 14.93 30.32
C GLU A 421 -18.30 15.44 29.18
N ALA A 422 -17.11 14.87 29.05
CA ALA A 422 -16.17 15.23 27.99
C ALA A 422 -16.78 15.01 26.58
N LYS A 423 -17.54 13.93 26.38
CA LYS A 423 -18.24 13.64 25.12
C LYS A 423 -19.34 14.66 24.76
N LYS A 424 -19.82 15.43 25.70
CA LYS A 424 -20.84 16.47 25.48
C LYS A 424 -20.24 17.80 25.04
N LEU A 425 -18.94 17.98 25.12
CA LEU A 425 -18.28 19.23 24.72
C LEU A 425 -18.43 19.45 23.21
N PRO A 426 -18.79 20.67 22.79
CA PRO A 426 -18.94 20.96 21.37
C PRO A 426 -17.62 20.76 20.61
N GLY A 427 -17.68 20.00 19.50
CA GLY A 427 -16.52 19.79 18.63
C GLY A 427 -15.42 18.91 19.22
N VAL A 428 -15.69 18.21 20.34
CA VAL A 428 -14.69 17.29 20.92
C VAL A 428 -14.50 16.08 20.03
N ARG A 429 -13.26 15.66 19.86
CA ARG A 429 -12.87 14.46 19.12
C ARG A 429 -12.27 13.43 20.06
N ALA A 430 -12.72 12.19 19.91
CA ALA A 430 -12.20 11.02 20.62
C ALA A 430 -11.84 9.95 19.58
N PHE A 431 -10.72 9.26 19.76
CA PHE A 431 -10.31 8.21 18.83
C PHE A 431 -11.19 6.97 18.98
N PHE A 432 -11.70 6.47 17.87
CA PHE A 432 -12.44 5.23 17.82
C PHE A 432 -11.47 4.05 17.99
N GLY A 433 -11.62 3.31 19.09
CA GLY A 433 -10.86 2.09 19.37
C GLY A 433 -10.00 2.14 20.63
N ASP A 434 -9.73 3.30 21.19
CA ASP A 434 -9.04 3.41 22.47
C ASP A 434 -10.00 3.11 23.63
N LYS A 435 -9.53 2.30 24.57
CA LYS A 435 -10.23 2.06 25.83
C LYS A 435 -9.91 3.21 26.78
N TYR A 436 -10.76 4.22 26.79
CA TYR A 436 -10.64 5.31 27.75
C TYR A 436 -11.20 4.88 29.12
N GLY A 437 -10.54 5.32 30.19
CA GLY A 437 -11.05 5.16 31.55
C GLY A 437 -12.28 6.05 31.82
N ASP A 438 -12.82 5.95 33.03
CA ASP A 438 -13.97 6.77 33.45
C ASP A 438 -13.67 8.28 33.48
N VAL A 439 -12.39 8.65 33.64
CA VAL A 439 -11.89 10.01 33.56
C VAL A 439 -10.96 10.13 32.37
N VAL A 440 -11.15 11.17 31.57
CA VAL A 440 -10.34 11.46 30.37
C VAL A 440 -9.73 12.86 30.43
N ARG A 441 -8.52 13.01 29.89
CA ARG A 441 -7.89 14.30 29.74
C ARG A 441 -8.26 14.89 28.37
N VAL A 442 -8.80 16.10 28.37
CA VAL A 442 -9.16 16.86 27.16
C VAL A 442 -8.15 17.97 26.96
N ILE A 443 -7.49 17.96 25.81
CA ILE A 443 -6.65 19.07 25.35
C ILE A 443 -7.52 20.06 24.56
N GLU A 444 -7.39 21.34 24.85
CA GLU A 444 -8.12 22.41 24.20
C GLU A 444 -7.13 23.48 23.74
N ILE A 445 -7.19 23.85 22.46
CA ILE A 445 -6.31 24.86 21.86
C ILE A 445 -7.12 26.08 21.49
N GLY A 446 -6.64 27.27 21.92
CA GLY A 446 -7.31 28.54 21.70
C GLY A 446 -8.72 28.57 22.31
N ASP A 447 -9.67 29.20 21.63
CA ASP A 447 -11.07 29.25 22.05
C ASP A 447 -11.85 27.95 21.75
N GLY A 448 -11.13 26.81 21.74
CA GLY A 448 -11.69 25.48 21.56
C GLY A 448 -11.98 25.12 20.10
N PHE A 449 -11.27 25.68 19.13
CA PHE A 449 -11.33 25.24 17.75
C PHE A 449 -10.78 23.83 17.56
N SER A 450 -9.87 23.36 18.44
CA SER A 450 -9.45 21.97 18.57
C SER A 450 -9.64 21.50 20.00
N ARG A 451 -10.42 20.42 20.19
CA ARG A 451 -10.65 19.74 21.45
C ARG A 451 -10.54 18.25 21.22
N GLU A 452 -9.60 17.61 21.91
CA GLU A 452 -9.33 16.19 21.68
C GLU A 452 -9.00 15.45 22.99
N PHE A 453 -9.40 14.18 23.08
CA PHE A 453 -8.97 13.29 24.17
C PHE A 453 -7.51 12.92 23.96
N CYS A 454 -6.62 13.43 24.83
CA CYS A 454 -5.19 13.17 24.68
C CYS A 454 -4.46 13.12 26.03
N GLY A 455 -3.74 12.01 26.27
CA GLY A 455 -2.91 11.80 27.47
C GLY A 455 -1.46 12.29 27.32
N GLY A 456 -1.06 12.79 26.15
CA GLY A 456 0.31 13.16 25.84
C GLY A 456 0.80 14.46 26.49
N THR A 457 2.08 14.78 26.23
CA THR A 457 2.68 16.03 26.69
C THR A 457 2.57 17.11 25.62
N HIS A 458 2.16 18.31 26.03
CA HIS A 458 1.92 19.44 25.13
C HIS A 458 2.66 20.70 25.53
N LEU A 459 2.76 21.62 24.59
CA LEU A 459 3.23 23.00 24.82
C LEU A 459 2.17 23.77 25.61
N GLU A 460 2.55 24.93 26.12
CA GLU A 460 1.65 25.88 26.76
C GLU A 460 0.98 26.82 25.74
N HIS A 461 1.69 27.09 24.64
CA HIS A 461 1.28 27.98 23.57
C HIS A 461 1.68 27.39 22.22
N THR A 462 0.84 27.62 21.18
CA THR A 462 1.09 27.07 19.83
C THR A 462 2.35 27.64 19.20
N GLY A 463 2.73 28.91 19.50
CA GLY A 463 3.94 29.56 18.97
C GLY A 463 5.22 28.85 19.35
N GLN A 464 5.25 28.16 20.50
CA GLN A 464 6.39 27.36 20.92
C GLN A 464 6.71 26.19 19.99
N ALA A 465 5.74 25.75 19.13
CA ALA A 465 5.98 24.70 18.15
C ALA A 465 7.00 25.12 17.08
N GLY A 466 7.10 26.41 16.79
CA GLY A 466 7.95 26.94 15.74
C GLY A 466 7.40 26.57 14.33
N PHE A 467 8.24 26.66 13.32
CA PHE A 467 7.83 26.37 11.94
C PHE A 467 7.44 24.90 11.75
N PHE A 468 6.30 24.65 11.09
CA PHE A 468 5.80 23.33 10.73
C PHE A 468 5.96 23.08 9.22
N LYS A 469 6.37 21.84 8.85
CA LYS A 469 6.51 21.42 7.46
C LYS A 469 6.05 19.98 7.26
N ILE A 470 5.34 19.76 6.15
CA ILE A 470 5.01 18.42 5.63
C ILE A 470 6.21 17.92 4.82
N ILE A 471 6.74 16.75 5.17
CA ILE A 471 7.87 16.12 4.48
C ILE A 471 7.41 15.17 3.39
N SER A 472 6.40 14.35 3.68
CA SER A 472 5.90 13.37 2.70
C SER A 472 4.45 12.99 2.98
N GLU A 473 3.79 12.48 1.94
CA GLU A 473 2.45 11.92 2.01
C GLU A 473 2.44 10.59 1.25
N GLU A 474 1.97 9.53 1.90
CA GLU A 474 1.95 8.19 1.31
C GLU A 474 0.68 7.41 1.67
N GLY A 475 0.30 6.45 0.83
CA GLY A 475 -0.77 5.51 1.13
C GLY A 475 -0.23 4.31 1.91
N ILE A 476 -0.69 4.10 3.13
CA ILE A 476 -0.25 2.97 3.98
C ILE A 476 -1.24 1.81 4.00
N ALA A 477 -2.50 2.12 3.73
CA ALA A 477 -3.56 1.14 3.58
C ALA A 477 -4.65 1.73 2.68
N LYS A 478 -5.59 0.90 2.25
CA LYS A 478 -6.72 1.40 1.47
C LYS A 478 -7.53 2.45 2.25
N GLY A 479 -7.71 3.62 1.65
CA GLY A 479 -8.44 4.72 2.28
C GLY A 479 -7.75 5.30 3.51
N VAL A 480 -6.47 5.01 3.72
CA VAL A 480 -5.66 5.57 4.80
C VAL A 480 -4.39 6.16 4.23
N ARG A 481 -4.21 7.44 4.45
CA ARG A 481 -3.04 8.21 4.07
C ARG A 481 -2.21 8.52 5.30
N ARG A 482 -0.90 8.58 5.13
CA ARG A 482 0.06 8.99 6.16
C ARG A 482 0.74 10.27 5.74
N LEU A 483 0.73 11.27 6.60
CA LEU A 483 1.63 12.41 6.53
C LEU A 483 2.80 12.20 7.49
N THR A 484 4.01 12.47 7.00
CA THR A 484 5.21 12.64 7.84
C THR A 484 5.50 14.12 7.93
N CYS A 485 5.57 14.63 9.14
CA CYS A 485 5.70 16.06 9.41
C CYS A 485 6.78 16.32 10.46
N VAL A 486 7.29 17.54 10.43
CA VAL A 486 8.33 18.02 11.35
C VAL A 486 8.01 19.43 11.85
N THR A 487 8.57 19.79 13.01
CA THR A 487 8.45 21.14 13.57
C THR A 487 9.83 21.72 13.95
N ALA A 488 9.85 23.01 14.24
CA ALA A 488 11.01 23.73 14.77
C ALA A 488 12.32 23.42 14.04
N ARG A 489 13.31 22.90 14.78
CA ARG A 489 14.67 22.59 14.29
C ARG A 489 14.68 21.73 13.06
N GLU A 490 13.88 20.65 13.05
CA GLU A 490 13.87 19.71 11.93
C GLU A 490 13.15 20.28 10.70
N ALA A 491 12.13 21.13 10.90
CA ALA A 491 11.49 21.84 9.79
C ALA A 491 12.46 22.84 9.13
N VAL A 492 13.25 23.56 9.91
CA VAL A 492 14.30 24.47 9.37
C VAL A 492 15.36 23.66 8.60
N ARG A 493 15.80 22.52 9.15
CA ARG A 493 16.75 21.62 8.45
C ARG A 493 16.21 21.10 7.13
N ALA A 494 14.93 20.77 7.09
CA ALA A 494 14.28 20.31 5.86
C ALA A 494 14.31 21.39 4.77
N VAL A 495 13.95 22.64 5.11
CA VAL A 495 14.01 23.78 4.19
C VAL A 495 15.45 24.04 3.72
N GLN A 496 16.41 24.06 4.64
CA GLN A 496 17.83 24.26 4.29
C GLN A 496 18.36 23.19 3.33
N LYS A 497 17.90 21.94 3.49
CA LYS A 497 18.25 20.84 2.58
C LYS A 497 17.64 21.04 1.18
N GLU A 498 16.39 21.47 1.10
CA GLU A 498 15.72 21.80 -0.16
C GLU A 498 16.42 22.98 -0.86
N ASP A 499 16.75 24.05 -0.10
CA ASP A 499 17.48 25.21 -0.62
C ASP A 499 18.88 24.84 -1.14
N ALA A 500 19.60 23.96 -0.43
CA ALA A 500 20.91 23.49 -0.87
C ALA A 500 20.85 22.70 -2.18
N ILE A 501 19.83 21.84 -2.35
CA ILE A 501 19.59 21.11 -3.59
C ILE A 501 19.27 22.10 -4.73
N LEU A 502 18.39 23.05 -4.47
CA LEU A 502 18.01 24.06 -5.46
C LEU A 502 19.21 24.93 -5.88
N ALA A 503 20.04 25.35 -4.91
CA ALA A 503 21.27 26.09 -5.16
C ALA A 503 22.27 25.27 -6.02
N ASP A 504 22.45 23.98 -5.75
CA ASP A 504 23.30 23.10 -6.55
C ASP A 504 22.78 23.00 -8.00
N LEU A 505 21.49 22.81 -8.18
CA LEU A 505 20.87 22.74 -9.50
C LEU A 505 21.01 24.06 -10.27
N THR A 506 20.71 25.19 -9.65
CA THR A 506 20.83 26.51 -10.30
C THR A 506 22.27 26.83 -10.69
N ASN A 507 23.25 26.43 -9.86
CA ASN A 507 24.67 26.56 -10.19
C ASN A 507 25.07 25.68 -11.40
N ARG A 508 24.63 24.43 -11.46
CA ARG A 508 24.92 23.51 -12.58
C ARG A 508 24.31 24.01 -13.88
N PHE A 509 23.05 24.47 -13.83
CA PHE A 509 22.34 24.97 -15.01
C PHE A 509 22.63 26.46 -15.32
N ARG A 510 23.36 27.16 -14.45
CA ARG A 510 23.68 28.60 -14.56
C ARG A 510 22.44 29.44 -14.85
N CYS A 511 21.39 29.26 -14.10
CA CYS A 511 20.10 29.94 -14.24
C CYS A 511 19.51 30.28 -12.86
N ARG A 512 18.47 31.11 -12.84
CA ARG A 512 17.72 31.38 -11.61
C ARG A 512 16.79 30.21 -11.27
N PRO A 513 16.36 30.06 -10.00
CA PRO A 513 15.44 29.00 -9.60
C PRO A 513 14.17 28.92 -10.48
N GLU A 514 13.60 30.07 -10.82
CA GLU A 514 12.36 30.17 -11.61
C GLU A 514 12.56 29.71 -13.07
N GLU A 515 13.78 29.73 -13.56
CA GLU A 515 14.14 29.36 -14.93
C GLU A 515 14.47 27.85 -15.08
N LEU A 516 14.67 27.15 -13.96
CA LEU A 516 15.04 25.72 -13.94
C LEU A 516 14.05 24.82 -14.70
N PRO A 517 12.73 24.92 -14.50
CA PRO A 517 11.78 24.08 -15.23
C PRO A 517 11.92 24.24 -16.74
N ALA A 518 11.95 25.48 -17.24
CA ALA A 518 12.09 25.75 -18.67
C ALA A 518 13.43 25.24 -19.22
N ARG A 519 14.50 25.29 -18.44
CA ARG A 519 15.82 24.78 -18.82
C ARG A 519 15.84 23.26 -18.93
N ILE A 520 15.18 22.58 -18.00
CA ILE A 520 15.02 21.12 -18.03
C ILE A 520 14.18 20.68 -19.21
N ASP A 521 13.06 21.35 -19.47
CA ASP A 521 12.21 21.07 -20.63
C ASP A 521 12.97 21.24 -21.95
N GLY A 522 13.76 22.32 -22.06
CA GLY A 522 14.62 22.56 -23.22
C GLY A 522 15.62 21.42 -23.46
N LEU A 523 16.26 20.90 -22.41
CA LEU A 523 17.16 19.76 -22.51
C LEU A 523 16.45 18.47 -22.91
N GLN A 524 15.26 18.24 -22.40
CA GLN A 524 14.46 17.06 -22.79
C GLN A 524 14.09 17.11 -24.29
N GLU A 525 13.71 18.30 -24.79
CA GLU A 525 13.45 18.48 -26.22
C GLU A 525 14.71 18.29 -27.07
N GLU A 526 15.86 18.80 -26.62
CA GLU A 526 17.14 18.62 -27.31
C GLU A 526 17.53 17.14 -27.38
N ILE A 527 17.44 16.42 -26.27
CA ILE A 527 17.65 14.96 -26.20
C ILE A 527 16.74 14.25 -27.22
N LYS A 528 15.44 14.59 -27.23
CA LYS A 528 14.48 14.02 -28.18
C LYS A 528 14.85 14.30 -29.65
N LYS A 529 15.30 15.51 -29.96
CA LYS A 529 15.77 15.89 -31.29
C LYS A 529 17.03 15.11 -31.68
N LEU A 530 18.02 15.02 -30.80
CA LEU A 530 19.24 14.26 -31.01
C LEU A 530 18.97 12.77 -31.23
N GLN A 531 18.08 12.17 -30.45
CA GLN A 531 17.66 10.78 -30.65
C GLN A 531 16.98 10.56 -32.00
N GLN A 532 16.17 11.52 -32.49
CA GLN A 532 15.55 11.44 -33.81
C GLN A 532 16.59 11.59 -34.91
N GLN A 533 17.59 12.48 -34.76
CA GLN A 533 18.67 12.65 -35.71
C GLN A 533 19.53 11.39 -35.81
N LEU A 534 19.88 10.77 -34.68
CA LEU A 534 20.60 9.50 -34.64
C LEU A 534 19.83 8.38 -35.37
N LYS A 535 18.51 8.27 -35.11
CA LYS A 535 17.67 7.29 -35.82
C LYS A 535 17.62 7.54 -37.34
N LYS A 536 17.53 8.80 -37.76
CA LYS A 536 17.53 9.15 -39.18
C LYS A 536 18.90 8.90 -39.86
N GLY A 537 19.98 9.26 -39.17
CA GLY A 537 21.34 8.99 -39.67
C GLY A 537 21.60 7.50 -39.87
N ALA A 538 21.28 6.69 -38.86
CA ALA A 538 21.40 5.23 -38.97
C ALA A 538 20.55 4.64 -40.11
N ALA A 539 19.32 5.12 -40.29
CA ALA A 539 18.48 4.67 -41.41
C ALA A 539 19.04 5.04 -42.79
N THR A 540 19.66 6.22 -42.92
CA THR A 540 20.29 6.68 -44.17
C THR A 540 21.54 5.85 -44.49
N ASP A 541 22.38 5.54 -43.49
CA ASP A 541 23.56 4.70 -43.62
C ASP A 541 23.20 3.26 -44.05
N LEU A 542 22.17 2.67 -43.44
CA LEU A 542 21.67 1.36 -43.84
C LEU A 542 21.11 1.34 -45.25
N GLN A 543 20.42 2.40 -45.65
CA GLN A 543 19.88 2.54 -46.99
C GLN A 543 21.00 2.68 -48.04
N GLY A 544 21.99 3.49 -47.74
CA GLY A 544 23.17 3.67 -48.63
C GLY A 544 23.96 2.37 -48.82
N ALA A 545 24.18 1.64 -47.69
CA ALA A 545 24.82 0.32 -47.72
C ALA A 545 24.04 -0.70 -48.55
N ALA A 546 22.72 -0.74 -48.40
CA ALA A 546 21.85 -1.63 -49.15
C ALA A 546 21.84 -1.29 -50.66
N ASP A 547 21.78 -0.01 -51.04
CA ASP A 547 21.85 0.42 -52.46
C ASP A 547 23.21 0.07 -53.08
N LYS A 548 24.31 0.14 -52.35
CA LYS A 548 25.62 -0.32 -52.77
C LYS A 548 25.65 -1.84 -53.01
N LEU A 549 25.11 -2.63 -52.11
CA LEU A 549 25.02 -4.08 -52.28
C LEU A 549 24.15 -4.47 -53.47
N LEU A 550 23.13 -3.70 -53.81
CA LEU A 550 22.29 -3.91 -54.98
C LEU A 550 23.09 -3.56 -56.30
N ALA A 551 23.91 -2.50 -56.27
CA ALA A 551 24.75 -2.12 -57.39
C ALA A 551 25.86 -3.16 -57.66
N ASP A 552 26.41 -3.75 -56.59
CA ASP A 552 27.46 -4.79 -56.63
C ASP A 552 26.90 -6.21 -56.85
N ALA A 553 25.59 -6.35 -57.16
CA ALA A 553 24.92 -7.64 -57.34
C ALA A 553 25.50 -8.42 -58.55
N GLN A 554 25.77 -9.70 -58.36
CA GLN A 554 26.17 -10.61 -59.40
C GLN A 554 24.95 -11.29 -60.05
N GLU A 555 25.03 -11.62 -61.32
CA GLU A 555 23.95 -12.34 -61.99
C GLU A 555 24.36 -13.79 -62.27
N ALA A 556 23.49 -14.74 -61.93
CA ALA A 556 23.64 -16.14 -62.27
C ALA A 556 22.25 -16.76 -62.48
N GLY A 557 22.11 -17.62 -63.54
CA GLY A 557 20.85 -18.29 -63.84
C GLY A 557 19.64 -17.38 -64.04
N GLY A 558 19.85 -16.12 -64.52
CA GLY A 558 18.80 -15.11 -64.70
C GLY A 558 18.29 -14.47 -63.41
N ALA A 559 18.98 -14.65 -62.28
CA ALA A 559 18.67 -14.05 -60.97
C ALA A 559 19.84 -13.27 -60.41
N LYS A 560 19.60 -12.27 -59.60
CA LYS A 560 20.60 -11.47 -58.88
C LYS A 560 21.01 -12.13 -57.57
N ILE A 561 22.30 -12.16 -57.30
CA ILE A 561 22.91 -12.60 -56.05
C ILE A 561 23.42 -11.37 -55.33
N ILE A 562 22.75 -10.98 -54.23
CA ILE A 562 23.06 -9.82 -53.42
C ILE A 562 23.57 -10.34 -52.09
N VAL A 563 24.86 -10.31 -51.85
CA VAL A 563 25.49 -10.81 -50.63
C VAL A 563 26.52 -9.81 -50.14
N GLY A 564 26.38 -9.38 -48.89
CA GLY A 564 27.36 -8.49 -48.29
C GLY A 564 27.09 -8.12 -46.84
N GLU A 565 28.06 -7.40 -46.28
CA GLU A 565 28.01 -6.89 -44.92
C GLU A 565 27.26 -5.56 -44.89
N MET A 566 26.45 -5.40 -43.84
CA MET A 566 25.71 -4.18 -43.56
C MET A 566 26.24 -3.54 -42.27
N PRO A 567 26.14 -2.22 -42.10
CA PRO A 567 26.39 -1.59 -40.83
C PRO A 567 25.43 -2.16 -39.75
N ALA A 568 25.90 -2.22 -38.49
CA ALA A 568 25.06 -2.65 -37.37
C ALA A 568 23.81 -1.75 -37.22
N GLY A 569 22.67 -2.37 -36.96
CA GLY A 569 21.42 -1.63 -36.80
C GLY A 569 20.28 -2.50 -36.30
N PRO A 570 19.14 -1.88 -35.89
CA PRO A 570 18.00 -2.60 -35.38
C PRO A 570 17.47 -3.65 -36.35
N GLY A 571 17.19 -4.87 -35.84
CA GLY A 571 16.77 -6.01 -36.68
C GLY A 571 15.54 -5.72 -37.54
N GLU A 572 14.63 -4.87 -37.09
CA GLU A 572 13.47 -4.43 -37.89
C GLU A 572 13.89 -3.57 -39.13
N GLN A 573 14.84 -2.67 -38.93
CA GLN A 573 15.36 -1.86 -40.03
C GLN A 573 16.16 -2.73 -41.03
N MET A 574 16.92 -3.70 -40.52
CA MET A 574 17.60 -4.68 -41.38
C MET A 574 16.60 -5.49 -42.21
N ARG A 575 15.50 -5.91 -41.62
CA ARG A 575 14.42 -6.61 -42.34
C ARG A 575 13.82 -5.74 -43.44
N GLN A 576 13.59 -4.45 -43.16
CA GLN A 576 13.09 -3.50 -44.15
C GLN A 576 14.06 -3.33 -45.32
N GLN A 577 15.38 -3.27 -45.06
CA GLN A 577 16.37 -3.21 -46.14
C GLN A 577 16.43 -4.51 -46.94
N LEU A 578 16.32 -5.65 -46.30
CA LEU A 578 16.27 -6.96 -46.95
C LEU A 578 15.05 -7.08 -47.88
N ASP A 579 13.86 -6.69 -47.43
CA ASP A 579 12.64 -6.67 -48.23
C ASP A 579 12.76 -5.68 -49.43
N ARG A 580 13.33 -4.52 -49.17
CA ARG A 580 13.60 -3.51 -50.23
C ARG A 580 14.55 -4.04 -51.31
N LEU A 581 15.66 -4.69 -50.91
CA LEU A 581 16.61 -5.33 -51.83
C LEU A 581 15.91 -6.38 -52.68
N ARG A 582 15.10 -7.26 -52.05
CA ARG A 582 14.33 -8.30 -52.73
C ARG A 582 13.35 -7.71 -53.75
N GLN A 583 12.65 -6.64 -53.42
CA GLN A 583 11.69 -5.98 -54.30
C GLN A 583 12.36 -5.30 -55.49
N LYS A 584 13.45 -4.57 -55.26
CA LYS A 584 14.19 -3.84 -56.31
C LYS A 584 14.93 -4.78 -57.27
N ALA A 585 15.33 -5.93 -56.79
CA ALA A 585 16.12 -6.86 -57.60
C ALA A 585 15.27 -7.69 -58.59
N GLY A 586 13.97 -7.84 -58.37
CA GLY A 586 13.06 -8.66 -59.17
C GLY A 586 13.19 -10.14 -58.85
N SER A 587 14.09 -10.88 -59.51
CA SER A 587 14.45 -12.26 -59.14
C SER A 587 15.81 -12.26 -58.43
N ALA A 588 15.85 -12.67 -57.14
CA ALA A 588 17.08 -12.55 -56.35
C ALA A 588 17.17 -13.49 -55.16
N VAL A 589 18.43 -13.78 -54.81
CA VAL A 589 18.85 -14.28 -53.50
C VAL A 589 19.58 -13.19 -52.77
N VAL A 590 19.12 -12.79 -51.63
CA VAL A 590 19.72 -11.74 -50.80
C VAL A 590 20.23 -12.34 -49.49
N VAL A 591 21.50 -12.12 -49.16
CA VAL A 591 22.10 -12.50 -47.86
C VAL A 591 22.82 -11.30 -47.30
N ILE A 592 22.34 -10.79 -46.17
CA ILE A 592 23.01 -9.72 -45.44
C ILE A 592 23.49 -10.23 -44.09
N GLY A 593 24.67 -9.73 -43.70
CA GLY A 593 25.25 -10.04 -42.39
C GLY A 593 25.78 -8.76 -41.73
N TRP A 594 25.75 -8.73 -40.41
CA TRP A 594 26.37 -7.66 -39.60
C TRP A 594 26.86 -8.20 -38.29
N SER A 595 27.75 -7.49 -37.63
CA SER A 595 28.22 -7.81 -36.29
C SER A 595 27.76 -6.74 -35.31
N GLU A 596 27.22 -7.19 -34.15
CA GLU A 596 26.75 -6.34 -33.05
C GLU A 596 27.07 -7.05 -31.73
N ASP A 597 27.62 -6.33 -30.74
CA ASP A 597 27.98 -6.86 -29.43
C ASP A 597 28.75 -8.19 -29.45
N SER A 598 29.76 -8.28 -30.35
CA SER A 598 30.58 -9.49 -30.54
C SER A 598 29.80 -10.72 -31.03
N LYS A 599 28.62 -10.54 -31.60
CA LYS A 599 27.81 -11.58 -32.23
C LYS A 599 27.56 -11.25 -33.68
N VAL A 600 27.43 -12.29 -34.49
CA VAL A 600 27.02 -12.17 -35.90
C VAL A 600 25.54 -12.35 -36.03
N GLN A 601 24.89 -11.51 -36.81
CA GLN A 601 23.52 -11.66 -37.28
C GLN A 601 23.53 -11.84 -38.81
N LEU A 602 22.70 -12.76 -39.27
CA LEU A 602 22.54 -13.05 -40.69
C LEU A 602 21.05 -13.03 -41.06
N MET A 603 20.71 -12.42 -42.17
CA MET A 603 19.38 -12.48 -42.75
C MET A 603 19.45 -12.86 -44.23
N THR A 604 18.54 -13.70 -44.66
CA THR A 604 18.46 -14.18 -46.02
C THR A 604 17.02 -14.07 -46.53
N ALA A 605 16.88 -13.56 -47.75
CA ALA A 605 15.63 -13.58 -48.50
C ALA A 605 15.80 -14.18 -49.86
N VAL A 606 14.80 -14.92 -50.34
CA VAL A 606 14.73 -15.52 -51.68
C VAL A 606 13.39 -15.15 -52.30
N THR A 607 13.37 -14.76 -53.55
CA THR A 607 12.14 -14.40 -54.28
C THR A 607 11.30 -15.64 -54.58
N ASP A 608 9.97 -15.47 -54.69
CA ASP A 608 9.02 -16.57 -54.82
C ASP A 608 9.22 -17.44 -56.06
N ASP A 609 9.70 -16.86 -57.16
CA ASP A 609 10.07 -17.55 -58.40
C ASP A 609 11.24 -18.51 -58.20
N LEU A 610 12.24 -18.12 -57.41
CA LEU A 610 13.40 -18.95 -57.07
C LEU A 610 13.05 -20.01 -56.01
N VAL A 611 12.14 -19.72 -55.12
CA VAL A 611 11.58 -20.74 -54.20
C VAL A 611 10.86 -21.85 -54.96
N LYS A 612 10.11 -21.52 -55.99
CA LYS A 612 9.46 -22.52 -56.88
C LYS A 612 10.47 -23.37 -57.64
N LYS A 613 11.67 -22.86 -57.91
CA LYS A 613 12.80 -23.57 -58.49
C LYS A 613 13.63 -24.39 -57.50
N GLY A 614 13.21 -24.42 -56.19
CA GLY A 614 13.81 -25.29 -55.17
C GLY A 614 14.78 -24.57 -54.22
N LEU A 615 15.01 -23.28 -54.37
CA LEU A 615 15.83 -22.52 -53.41
C LEU A 615 15.08 -22.30 -52.11
N HIS A 616 15.80 -22.29 -50.97
CA HIS A 616 15.21 -22.18 -49.68
C HIS A 616 16.06 -21.30 -48.74
N ALA A 617 15.56 -20.12 -48.34
CA ALA A 617 16.29 -19.18 -47.52
C ALA A 617 16.77 -19.78 -46.18
N GLY A 618 15.93 -20.62 -45.54
CA GLY A 618 16.26 -21.28 -44.28
C GLY A 618 17.40 -22.29 -44.37
N LYS A 619 17.49 -23.02 -45.52
CA LYS A 619 18.61 -23.94 -45.75
C LYS A 619 19.91 -23.15 -46.03
N LEU A 620 19.82 -22.12 -46.86
CA LEU A 620 20.95 -21.28 -47.19
C LEU A 620 21.56 -20.60 -45.98
N VAL A 621 20.73 -19.92 -45.16
CA VAL A 621 21.22 -19.23 -43.96
C VAL A 621 21.76 -20.20 -42.92
N GLY A 622 21.18 -21.42 -42.81
CA GLY A 622 21.66 -22.45 -41.91
C GLY A 622 23.08 -22.94 -42.26
N GLU A 623 23.39 -23.14 -43.52
CA GLU A 623 24.74 -23.51 -43.97
C GLU A 623 25.74 -22.36 -43.74
N VAL A 624 25.36 -21.13 -44.05
CA VAL A 624 26.18 -19.93 -43.83
C VAL A 624 26.48 -19.71 -42.33
N ALA A 625 25.50 -19.95 -41.47
CA ALA A 625 25.65 -19.75 -40.04
C ALA A 625 26.68 -20.69 -39.39
N LYS A 626 26.92 -21.88 -39.97
CA LYS A 626 27.92 -22.83 -39.45
C LYS A 626 29.33 -22.20 -39.46
N PHE A 627 29.66 -21.36 -40.45
CA PHE A 627 30.95 -20.68 -40.56
C PHE A 627 31.21 -19.69 -39.40
N VAL A 628 30.19 -19.07 -38.91
CA VAL A 628 30.27 -18.10 -37.81
C VAL A 628 29.97 -18.76 -36.44
N GLY A 629 30.02 -20.10 -36.34
CA GLY A 629 29.78 -20.84 -35.10
C GLY A 629 28.37 -20.70 -34.60
N GLY A 630 27.39 -20.65 -35.48
CA GLY A 630 26.01 -20.38 -35.15
C GLY A 630 25.01 -21.35 -35.79
N SER A 631 23.74 -21.03 -35.68
CA SER A 631 22.63 -21.77 -36.27
C SER A 631 21.49 -20.83 -36.61
N GLY A 632 20.65 -21.25 -37.53
CA GLY A 632 19.48 -20.47 -37.92
C GLY A 632 18.54 -21.27 -38.81
N GLY A 633 17.45 -20.62 -39.21
CA GLY A 633 16.46 -21.19 -40.08
C GLY A 633 15.30 -20.21 -40.30
N GLY A 634 14.29 -20.68 -41.01
CA GLY A 634 13.13 -19.86 -41.31
C GLY A 634 12.31 -20.41 -42.47
N LYS A 635 11.48 -19.56 -43.03
CA LYS A 635 10.62 -19.87 -44.17
C LYS A 635 11.43 -19.98 -45.48
N PRO A 636 10.90 -20.62 -46.53
CA PRO A 636 11.56 -20.69 -47.81
C PRO A 636 11.92 -19.31 -48.39
N THR A 637 11.09 -18.29 -48.16
CA THR A 637 11.25 -16.93 -48.69
C THR A 637 12.09 -16.02 -47.79
N MET A 638 12.20 -16.29 -46.50
CA MET A 638 12.95 -15.46 -45.54
C MET A 638 13.41 -16.26 -44.34
N ALA A 639 14.65 -16.04 -43.90
CA ALA A 639 15.22 -16.72 -42.76
C ALA A 639 16.25 -15.87 -42.02
N GLN A 640 16.56 -16.21 -40.79
CA GLN A 640 17.51 -15.53 -39.91
C GLN A 640 18.44 -16.53 -39.22
N ALA A 641 19.64 -16.14 -38.94
CA ALA A 641 20.59 -16.91 -38.17
C ALA A 641 21.46 -16.01 -37.29
N GLY A 642 22.00 -16.57 -36.22
CA GLY A 642 22.97 -15.91 -35.36
C GLY A 642 24.27 -16.71 -35.30
N GLY A 643 25.41 -16.03 -35.05
CA GLY A 643 26.72 -16.66 -34.88
C GLY A 643 27.52 -16.02 -33.73
N LYS A 644 28.58 -16.73 -33.28
CA LYS A 644 29.40 -16.30 -32.14
C LYS A 644 30.79 -15.77 -32.55
N ASP A 645 31.15 -15.89 -33.82
CA ASP A 645 32.46 -15.53 -34.32
C ASP A 645 32.39 -14.43 -35.39
N PRO A 646 32.50 -13.14 -35.01
CA PRO A 646 32.47 -12.02 -35.97
C PRO A 646 33.63 -12.00 -36.94
N THR A 647 34.78 -12.60 -36.60
CA THR A 647 35.98 -12.56 -37.47
C THR A 647 35.78 -13.36 -38.73
N LYS A 648 34.83 -14.30 -38.71
CA LYS A 648 34.51 -15.16 -39.89
C LYS A 648 33.30 -14.68 -40.70
N LEU A 649 32.77 -13.49 -40.44
CA LEU A 649 31.60 -12.96 -41.14
C LEU A 649 31.89 -12.81 -42.63
N SER A 650 33.06 -12.26 -42.99
CA SER A 650 33.46 -12.09 -44.42
C SER A 650 33.57 -13.43 -45.16
N GLU A 651 34.17 -14.46 -44.52
CA GLU A 651 34.26 -15.83 -45.08
C GLU A 651 32.88 -16.45 -45.29
N ALA A 652 31.99 -16.28 -44.27
CA ALA A 652 30.62 -16.78 -44.33
C ALA A 652 29.81 -16.15 -45.46
N LEU A 653 29.97 -14.83 -45.69
CA LEU A 653 29.32 -14.12 -46.82
C LEU A 653 29.88 -14.56 -48.16
N GLN A 654 31.20 -14.79 -48.29
CA GLN A 654 31.78 -15.36 -49.49
C GLN A 654 31.27 -16.76 -49.78
N HIS A 655 31.11 -17.60 -48.74
CA HIS A 655 30.49 -18.92 -48.86
C HIS A 655 29.02 -18.84 -49.27
N ALA A 656 28.25 -17.91 -48.68
CA ALA A 656 26.86 -17.63 -49.08
C ALA A 656 26.75 -17.32 -50.59
N ARG A 657 27.67 -16.53 -51.08
CA ARG A 657 27.72 -16.15 -52.51
C ARG A 657 27.96 -17.37 -53.41
N ARG A 658 28.94 -18.24 -53.06
CA ARG A 658 29.22 -19.49 -53.81
C ARG A 658 28.05 -20.43 -53.79
N LEU A 659 27.42 -20.68 -52.61
CA LEU A 659 26.26 -21.54 -52.49
C LEU A 659 25.08 -21.04 -53.32
N ALA A 660 24.83 -19.73 -53.34
CA ALA A 660 23.79 -19.15 -54.17
C ALA A 660 24.05 -19.33 -55.68
N GLN A 661 25.29 -19.18 -56.10
CA GLN A 661 25.70 -19.43 -57.50
C GLN A 661 25.52 -20.90 -57.89
N GLU A 662 26.00 -21.85 -57.09
CA GLU A 662 25.86 -23.27 -57.32
C GLU A 662 24.40 -23.69 -57.44
N GLN A 663 23.55 -23.25 -56.49
CA GLN A 663 22.13 -23.59 -56.49
C GLN A 663 21.36 -23.04 -57.68
N LEU A 664 21.75 -21.83 -58.15
CA LEU A 664 21.14 -21.23 -59.34
C LEU A 664 21.64 -21.88 -60.65
N SER A 665 22.88 -22.41 -60.67
CA SER A 665 23.43 -23.14 -61.83
C SER A 665 22.85 -24.57 -61.98
N ILE A 666 22.42 -25.21 -60.91
CA ILE A 666 21.82 -26.58 -60.92
C ILE A 666 20.32 -26.52 -61.27
N SER A 667 19.67 -25.37 -61.09
CA SER A 667 18.24 -25.17 -61.31
C SER A 667 17.90 -24.79 -62.77
N HIS A 668 18.84 -24.90 -63.67
CA HIS A 668 18.72 -24.83 -65.12
C HIS A 668 18.84 -26.24 -65.68
#